data_be03b489528231fe8292ad866ec977c3
#
_entry.id   be03b489528231fe8292ad866ec977c3
#
_cell.length_a   1.000
_cell.length_b   1.000
_cell.length_c   1.000
_cell.angle_alpha   90.00
_cell.angle_beta   90.00
_cell.angle_gamma   90.00
#
_symmetry.space_group_name_H-M   'P 1'
#
loop_
_entity.id
_entity.type
_entity.pdbx_description
1 polymer ?
#
loop_
_entity_poly.entity_id
_entity_poly.type
_entity_poly.pdbx_seq_one_letter_code
_entity_poly.pdbx_strand_id
1 'polypeptide(L)'
;MLQREYEEKFVRENYAEELLIRIEKCESNSTDAVIIYGQAEIGKSSIYESLYSKITQHYSKSTAIKVEEILNDYVISNPAISTLLKLRKDLLKNQFCLSCFDIAYLLHDALANNSSAINLSSEIIPESQILQIIEVVKQGLYQFPLLLEASLSIGNYRGQQESEAELFGSKIFAGLNWFFIQQTEEIRQWWKLIGSKNLQELKDCANLKDILGLLPLFLARDLQLHLQKFSQKAVVVIENYESLADAEGKCDWLKNLIEINPSILWVIFAEKPLQLISNSENILIQNLTDAESERIVQEFGIENSEISQAIVQASEGIPLYLKLGIETYLSLTKQKTPKVQDFASNIQDILPKLNAAWDWHERRIWQILSNCHSWDEVLFAKFMSHFEIASCDWICDCWSKLFRKVIKSSFVESHTEGFSLNPILGEYLHKNQPTGLQQSVNAWLSEYYQEKYQQSELHTELHLGALVKFLEHGLKSQKKQQVTDWFLEKIKLFSEAGRHHFVIHVLQIFLQYQKNALAFSLLGKSFFALEDYQQAVIALQTAERLWKAEKKSESLAVLTVQLHLATCYLKLKRTSDANLTVKKALSIPSTEFNHNSIEIAEALKLQTEIAVIEGEYLKALKLSQKVLQIFKSHQNIPTLQLAQIKFTIAWLNAVNKNLHTAGKLFKEILDKLDDKNHPLAIYCHGMLANIYQNMGYCNYQQAYEEYELALESAEINFGLTHPRTLQLIAAIISFSRIRGEYDTVDILTQRRHANMEISNFEETPAVAKRLNKIGCLLYQQGKYAFSEQLLQQALQINCKILSEQHPQTAESFHNLGLIHKSQKRYHTAEIYFKQALQIRSQLLGEQHPMTANSINSLAALYCCMGKYQEAEPLLKQALEICQQNFGEMHPHTATTLNNLAQMYLCQELNAKAEPIFQQALDICQQVLGEEHPYTKTVESNLRRLQENN
;
A
#
# COMPACT_ATOMS: atom_id res chain seq x y z
N MET A 1 21.21 40.85 13.56
CA MET A 1 21.98 41.23 14.78
C MET A 1 21.05 41.59 15.93
N LEU A 2 20.15 42.58 15.85
CA LEU A 2 19.24 42.97 16.95
C LEU A 2 18.19 41.90 17.29
N GLN A 3 17.71 41.10 16.35
CA GLN A 3 16.79 39.99 16.61
C GLN A 3 17.51 38.86 17.38
N ARG A 4 18.76 38.56 17.03
CA ARG A 4 19.63 37.66 17.80
C ARG A 4 19.89 38.19 19.21
N GLU A 5 20.18 39.48 19.38
CA GLU A 5 20.31 40.10 20.71
C GLU A 5 19.01 40.04 21.51
N TYR A 6 17.84 40.13 20.84
CA TYR A 6 16.54 40.05 21.47
C TYR A 6 16.21 38.60 21.89
N GLU A 7 16.48 37.64 21.01
CA GLU A 7 16.30 36.20 21.28
C GLU A 7 17.31 35.70 22.32
N GLU A 8 18.56 36.14 22.27
CA GLU A 8 19.61 35.81 23.25
C GLU A 8 19.23 36.24 24.69
N LYS A 9 18.47 37.33 24.88
CA LYS A 9 17.99 37.78 26.21
C LYS A 9 16.91 36.87 26.81
N PHE A 10 16.14 36.16 25.95
CA PHE A 10 15.12 35.20 26.38
C PHE A 10 15.64 33.77 26.43
N VAL A 11 16.86 33.50 25.91
CA VAL A 11 17.43 32.16 25.90
C VAL A 11 17.90 31.81 27.32
N ARG A 12 17.39 30.72 27.84
CA ARG A 12 17.89 30.07 29.06
C ARG A 12 19.19 29.33 28.73
N GLU A 13 20.33 30.03 28.54
CA GLU A 13 21.61 29.42 28.20
C GLU A 13 21.98 28.31 29.19
N ASN A 14 21.81 28.55 30.48
CA ASN A 14 22.09 27.57 31.52
C ASN A 14 21.13 26.37 31.45
N TYR A 15 19.89 26.57 30.99
CA TYR A 15 18.91 25.50 30.88
C TYR A 15 19.22 24.55 29.72
N ALA A 16 19.67 25.05 28.58
CA ALA A 16 20.12 24.22 27.48
C ALA A 16 21.36 23.39 27.82
N GLU A 17 22.27 23.92 28.70
CA GLU A 17 23.37 23.15 29.23
C GLU A 17 22.93 22.07 30.21
N GLU A 18 21.99 22.38 31.08
CA GLU A 18 21.41 21.40 32.01
C GLU A 18 20.72 20.26 31.23
N LEU A 19 19.97 20.59 30.18
CA LEU A 19 19.34 19.60 29.30
C LEU A 19 20.39 18.75 28.58
N LEU A 20 21.47 19.34 28.06
CA LEU A 20 22.55 18.59 27.44
C LEU A 20 23.18 17.57 28.41
N ILE A 21 23.48 17.99 29.64
CA ILE A 21 24.01 17.09 30.68
C ILE A 21 23.04 15.94 31.00
N ARG A 22 21.73 16.23 31.02
CA ARG A 22 20.69 15.20 31.21
C ARG A 22 20.65 14.23 30.04
N ILE A 23 20.71 14.74 28.79
CA ILE A 23 20.74 13.93 27.56
C ILE A 23 21.98 13.00 27.56
N GLU A 24 23.15 13.51 27.90
CA GLU A 24 24.39 12.72 28.05
C GLU A 24 24.24 11.60 29.09
N LYS A 25 23.56 11.90 30.19
CA LYS A 25 23.27 10.92 31.23
C LYS A 25 22.30 9.85 30.76
N CYS A 26 21.28 10.22 29.94
CA CYS A 26 20.36 9.30 29.33
C CYS A 26 21.09 8.39 28.32
N GLU A 27 21.98 8.94 27.50
CA GLU A 27 22.84 8.16 26.59
C GLU A 27 23.70 7.13 27.34
N SER A 28 24.29 7.53 28.49
CA SER A 28 25.10 6.61 29.32
C SER A 28 24.27 5.46 29.92
N ASN A 29 22.96 5.67 30.10
CA ASN A 29 21.98 4.69 30.61
C ASN A 29 21.32 3.84 29.51
N SER A 30 21.79 3.94 28.24
CA SER A 30 21.24 3.25 27.10
C SER A 30 19.77 3.61 26.82
N THR A 31 19.38 4.85 27.03
CA THR A 31 18.07 5.38 26.70
C THR A 31 17.97 5.64 25.18
N ASP A 32 16.91 5.17 24.53
CA ASP A 32 16.74 5.29 23.06
C ASP A 32 16.09 6.60 22.66
N ALA A 33 15.22 7.19 23.52
CA ALA A 33 14.57 8.46 23.26
C ALA A 33 14.47 9.33 24.51
N VAL A 34 14.75 10.63 24.36
CA VAL A 34 14.54 11.66 25.37
C VAL A 34 13.42 12.60 24.89
N ILE A 35 12.33 12.70 25.64
CA ILE A 35 11.18 13.51 25.32
C ILE A 35 11.19 14.77 26.20
N ILE A 36 11.35 15.93 25.56
CA ILE A 36 11.34 17.24 26.21
C ILE A 36 9.95 17.86 25.98
N TYR A 37 9.17 18.03 27.02
CA TYR A 37 7.78 18.45 26.88
C TYR A 37 7.42 19.68 27.69
N GLY A 38 6.44 20.44 27.23
CA GLY A 38 5.90 21.66 27.86
C GLY A 38 4.85 22.32 26.97
N GLN A 39 4.13 23.32 27.51
CA GLN A 39 3.16 24.07 26.75
C GLN A 39 3.78 24.78 25.54
N ALA A 40 2.97 25.07 24.50
CA ALA A 40 3.47 25.68 23.25
C ALA A 40 4.20 27.02 23.49
N GLU A 41 3.72 27.83 24.46
CA GLU A 41 4.20 29.20 24.75
C GLU A 41 5.44 29.27 25.66
N ILE A 42 5.95 28.11 26.11
CA ILE A 42 7.05 28.04 27.10
C ILE A 42 8.45 28.33 26.51
N GLY A 43 8.55 28.61 25.21
CA GLY A 43 9.80 28.92 24.53
C GLY A 43 10.58 27.66 24.08
N LYS A 44 9.89 26.56 23.76
CA LYS A 44 10.48 25.31 23.26
C LYS A 44 11.40 25.53 22.08
N SER A 45 11.01 26.31 21.07
CA SER A 45 11.81 26.57 19.87
C SER A 45 13.13 27.28 20.16
N SER A 46 13.16 28.24 21.10
CA SER A 46 14.40 28.88 21.52
C SER A 46 15.34 27.92 22.26
N ILE A 47 14.78 27.06 23.11
CA ILE A 47 15.52 25.99 23.80
C ILE A 47 16.03 24.96 22.77
N TYR A 48 15.20 24.58 21.82
CA TYR A 48 15.56 23.67 20.72
C TYR A 48 16.78 24.17 19.94
N GLU A 49 16.78 25.41 19.46
CA GLU A 49 17.88 25.99 18.69
C GLU A 49 19.19 26.05 19.50
N SER A 50 19.10 26.50 20.77
CA SER A 50 20.26 26.54 21.65
C SER A 50 20.80 25.15 21.98
N LEU A 51 19.91 24.19 22.27
CA LEU A 51 20.26 22.81 22.56
C LEU A 51 20.87 22.11 21.33
N TYR A 52 20.31 22.31 20.14
CA TYR A 52 20.81 21.76 18.89
C TYR A 52 22.22 22.27 18.57
N SER A 53 22.47 23.58 18.77
CA SER A 53 23.81 24.15 18.60
C SER A 53 24.81 23.50 19.55
N LYS A 54 24.44 23.26 20.80
CA LYS A 54 25.30 22.61 21.80
C LYS A 54 25.51 21.12 21.48
N ILE A 55 24.46 20.41 21.06
CA ILE A 55 24.57 19.02 20.61
C ILE A 55 25.55 18.92 19.45
N THR A 56 25.45 19.81 18.46
CA THR A 56 26.33 19.80 17.27
C THR A 56 27.79 20.05 17.65
N GLN A 57 28.07 20.90 18.64
CA GLN A 57 29.40 21.16 19.14
C GLN A 57 29.95 19.98 19.96
N HIS A 58 29.12 19.39 20.80
CA HIS A 58 29.53 18.28 21.68
C HIS A 58 29.75 16.99 20.86
N TYR A 59 28.87 16.67 19.93
CA TYR A 59 28.94 15.49 19.09
C TYR A 59 29.67 15.74 17.75
N SER A 60 30.72 16.59 17.75
CA SER A 60 31.49 16.99 16.56
C SER A 60 32.06 15.82 15.74
N LYS A 61 32.16 14.61 16.30
CA LYS A 61 32.54 13.35 15.64
C LYS A 61 31.34 12.45 15.29
N SER A 62 30.13 12.85 15.65
CA SER A 62 28.89 12.14 15.41
C SER A 62 28.01 12.97 14.50
N THR A 63 27.10 12.34 13.76
CA THR A 63 26.19 13.04 12.86
C THR A 63 24.98 13.51 13.66
N ALA A 64 24.86 14.82 13.89
CA ALA A 64 23.64 15.42 14.42
C ALA A 64 22.69 15.81 13.28
N ILE A 65 21.48 15.29 13.32
CA ILE A 65 20.46 15.48 12.28
C ILE A 65 19.31 16.29 12.88
N LYS A 66 19.05 17.47 12.29
CA LYS A 66 17.96 18.37 12.65
C LYS A 66 16.74 18.04 11.78
N VAL A 67 15.61 17.71 12.40
CA VAL A 67 14.32 17.63 11.74
C VAL A 67 13.51 18.84 12.18
N GLU A 68 13.54 19.89 11.36
CA GLU A 68 12.74 21.09 11.59
C GLU A 68 11.25 20.83 11.39
N GLU A 69 10.43 21.69 12.00
CA GLU A 69 8.99 21.67 11.82
C GLU A 69 8.64 21.67 10.32
N ILE A 70 7.81 20.70 9.92
CA ILE A 70 7.27 20.66 8.57
C ILE A 70 6.12 21.68 8.56
N LEU A 71 6.44 22.92 8.29
CA LEU A 71 5.45 23.89 7.84
C LEU A 71 4.92 23.37 6.51
N ASN A 72 3.79 22.64 6.57
CA ASN A 72 2.90 22.28 5.48
C ASN A 72 3.54 22.38 4.08
N ASP A 73 4.48 21.48 3.76
CA ASP A 73 4.84 21.24 2.37
C ASP A 73 3.60 20.63 1.72
N TYR A 74 2.82 21.45 1.06
CA TYR A 74 1.51 21.16 0.47
C TYR A 74 1.53 20.07 -0.63
N VAL A 75 2.68 19.49 -0.88
CA VAL A 75 2.89 18.55 -1.99
C VAL A 75 2.49 17.12 -1.63
N ILE A 76 2.51 16.76 -0.34
CA ILE A 76 2.27 15.38 0.09
C ILE A 76 1.17 15.34 1.15
N SER A 77 0.09 14.64 0.86
CA SER A 77 -1.10 14.53 1.71
C SER A 77 -0.90 13.71 3.00
N ASN A 78 0.30 13.15 3.21
CA ASN A 78 0.61 12.32 4.37
C ASN A 78 1.79 12.96 5.16
N PRO A 79 1.56 13.48 6.39
CA PRO A 79 2.60 14.10 7.21
C PRO A 79 3.80 13.18 7.47
N ALA A 80 3.57 11.87 7.63
CA ALA A 80 4.63 10.90 7.84
C ALA A 80 5.57 10.83 6.64
N ILE A 81 5.05 10.85 5.43
CA ILE A 81 5.85 10.76 4.19
C ILE A 81 6.66 12.04 4.01
N SER A 82 6.06 13.22 4.21
CA SER A 82 6.76 14.50 4.15
C SER A 82 7.94 14.52 5.11
N THR A 83 7.72 14.05 6.34
CA THR A 83 8.78 13.96 7.36
C THR A 83 9.89 12.98 6.96
N LEU A 84 9.52 11.80 6.47
CA LEU A 84 10.49 10.81 6.03
C LEU A 84 11.33 11.31 4.85
N LEU A 85 10.74 12.02 3.89
CA LEU A 85 11.46 12.61 2.77
C LEU A 85 12.40 13.75 3.22
N LYS A 86 11.97 14.57 4.19
CA LYS A 86 12.81 15.62 4.77
C LYS A 86 13.98 15.02 5.53
N LEU A 87 13.71 14.04 6.40
CA LEU A 87 14.74 13.28 7.10
C LEU A 87 15.72 12.65 6.11
N ARG A 88 15.21 12.05 5.01
CA ARG A 88 16.03 11.55 3.91
C ARG A 88 16.93 12.65 3.31
N LYS A 89 16.38 13.82 2.99
CA LYS A 89 17.12 14.94 2.41
C LYS A 89 18.24 15.42 3.33
N ASP A 90 17.99 15.48 4.63
CA ASP A 90 18.99 15.90 5.61
C ASP A 90 20.05 14.81 5.84
N LEU A 91 19.66 13.53 5.78
CA LEU A 91 20.58 12.41 5.80
C LEU A 91 21.52 12.40 4.57
N LEU A 92 21.00 12.66 3.39
CA LEU A 92 21.83 12.78 2.16
C LEU A 92 22.86 13.90 2.24
N LYS A 93 22.54 15.05 2.84
CA LYS A 93 23.52 16.13 3.09
C LYS A 93 24.69 15.65 3.96
N ASN A 94 24.48 14.67 4.81
CA ASN A 94 25.46 14.06 5.68
C ASN A 94 26.08 12.78 5.09
N GLN A 95 26.01 12.59 3.77
CA GLN A 95 26.59 11.47 2.99
C GLN A 95 26.04 10.09 3.30
N PHE A 96 24.79 9.98 3.79
CA PHE A 96 24.10 8.72 3.96
C PHE A 96 23.54 8.22 2.62
N CYS A 97 23.80 6.96 2.29
CA CYS A 97 23.22 6.31 1.11
C CYS A 97 21.95 5.55 1.50
N LEU A 98 20.80 5.93 0.94
CA LEU A 98 19.47 5.40 1.30
C LEU A 98 18.84 4.64 0.12
N SER A 99 19.36 3.47 -0.23
CA SER A 99 19.01 2.74 -1.45
C SER A 99 17.68 1.98 -1.35
N CYS A 100 17.37 1.35 -0.22
CA CYS A 100 16.15 0.55 -0.09
C CYS A 100 14.91 1.44 0.07
N PHE A 101 15.03 2.51 0.86
CA PHE A 101 13.98 3.51 1.01
C PHE A 101 13.65 4.17 -0.35
N ASP A 102 14.67 4.58 -1.09
CA ASP A 102 14.52 5.25 -2.39
C ASP A 102 13.81 4.36 -3.41
N ILE A 103 14.19 3.08 -3.49
CA ILE A 103 13.54 2.11 -4.38
C ILE A 103 12.06 1.95 -4.01
N ALA A 104 11.73 1.75 -2.74
CA ALA A 104 10.36 1.54 -2.30
C ALA A 104 9.49 2.79 -2.51
N TYR A 105 10.02 3.98 -2.19
CA TYR A 105 9.31 5.24 -2.40
C TYR A 105 9.05 5.53 -3.88
N LEU A 106 10.06 5.35 -4.74
CA LEU A 106 9.93 5.56 -6.19
C LEU A 106 8.96 4.58 -6.82
N LEU A 107 8.97 3.30 -6.38
CA LEU A 107 7.99 2.32 -6.82
C LEU A 107 6.57 2.75 -6.45
N HIS A 108 6.36 3.18 -5.20
CA HIS A 108 5.05 3.65 -4.76
C HIS A 108 4.59 4.86 -5.59
N ASP A 109 5.44 5.89 -5.72
CA ASP A 109 5.08 7.12 -6.44
C ASP A 109 4.81 6.86 -7.93
N ALA A 110 5.63 6.05 -8.57
CA ALA A 110 5.45 5.71 -9.97
C ALA A 110 4.20 4.87 -10.25
N LEU A 111 3.83 3.97 -9.34
CA LEU A 111 2.62 3.17 -9.44
C LEU A 111 1.36 3.99 -9.10
N ALA A 112 1.45 4.91 -8.13
CA ALA A 112 0.33 5.77 -7.72
C ALA A 112 0.06 6.90 -8.72
N ASN A 113 1.11 7.51 -9.28
CA ASN A 113 1.00 8.78 -10.01
C ASN A 113 1.20 8.67 -11.53
N ASN A 114 1.52 7.50 -12.08
CA ASN A 114 1.82 7.31 -13.52
C ASN A 114 2.89 8.30 -14.06
N SER A 115 3.67 8.94 -13.18
CA SER A 115 4.59 10.01 -13.54
C SER A 115 6.02 9.50 -13.70
N SER A 116 6.73 10.08 -14.67
CA SER A 116 8.13 9.76 -14.99
C SER A 116 9.14 10.77 -14.42
N ALA A 117 8.70 11.68 -13.52
CA ALA A 117 9.55 12.79 -13.10
C ALA A 117 9.58 12.96 -11.59
N ILE A 118 10.52 12.32 -10.93
CA ILE A 118 10.96 12.69 -9.60
C ILE A 118 12.49 12.78 -9.64
N ASN A 119 13.02 13.97 -9.34
CA ASN A 119 14.45 14.21 -9.15
C ASN A 119 14.91 13.59 -7.80
N LEU A 120 15.06 12.27 -7.78
CA LEU A 120 15.71 11.55 -6.69
C LEU A 120 17.03 10.99 -7.23
N SER A 121 18.12 11.76 -7.13
CA SER A 121 19.45 11.22 -7.42
C SER A 121 19.87 10.24 -6.31
N SER A 122 19.90 8.97 -6.63
CA SER A 122 20.58 7.95 -5.82
C SER A 122 21.99 7.78 -6.37
N GLU A 123 23.01 7.86 -5.53
CA GLU A 123 24.40 7.63 -5.95
C GLU A 123 24.65 6.18 -6.40
N ILE A 124 23.79 5.24 -5.99
CA ILE A 124 23.95 3.80 -6.25
C ILE A 124 23.24 3.37 -7.53
N ILE A 125 22.07 3.95 -7.84
CA ILE A 125 21.26 3.57 -9.00
C ILE A 125 20.96 4.81 -9.84
N PRO A 126 21.45 4.90 -11.09
CA PRO A 126 21.16 6.01 -11.99
C PRO A 126 19.66 6.16 -12.28
N GLU A 127 19.16 7.38 -12.42
CA GLU A 127 17.75 7.71 -12.69
C GLU A 127 17.20 6.95 -13.91
N SER A 128 17.98 6.78 -14.97
CA SER A 128 17.59 5.99 -16.14
C SER A 128 17.31 4.52 -15.82
N GLN A 129 18.02 3.94 -14.87
CA GLN A 129 17.79 2.56 -14.42
C GLN A 129 16.57 2.46 -13.51
N ILE A 130 16.28 3.47 -12.70
CA ILE A 130 15.07 3.55 -11.87
C ILE A 130 13.81 3.57 -12.74
N LEU A 131 13.82 4.34 -13.83
CA LEU A 131 12.73 4.35 -14.81
C LEU A 131 12.53 2.98 -15.47
N GLN A 132 13.60 2.24 -15.74
CA GLN A 132 13.51 0.87 -16.26
C GLN A 132 12.91 -0.09 -15.21
N ILE A 133 13.26 0.03 -13.93
CA ILE A 133 12.65 -0.76 -12.84
C ILE A 133 11.15 -0.52 -12.80
N ILE A 134 10.72 0.75 -12.83
CA ILE A 134 9.33 1.15 -12.80
C ILE A 134 8.56 0.54 -13.97
N GLU A 135 9.12 0.60 -15.18
CA GLU A 135 8.48 0.06 -16.37
C GLU A 135 8.32 -1.47 -16.28
N VAL A 136 9.36 -2.17 -15.85
CA VAL A 136 9.32 -3.63 -15.63
C VAL A 136 8.28 -4.02 -14.57
N VAL A 137 8.23 -3.29 -13.45
CA VAL A 137 7.24 -3.54 -12.39
C VAL A 137 5.83 -3.21 -12.88
N LYS A 138 5.64 -2.09 -13.59
CA LYS A 138 4.35 -1.73 -14.21
C LYS A 138 3.87 -2.82 -15.16
N GLN A 139 4.72 -3.32 -16.05
CA GLN A 139 4.38 -4.42 -16.97
C GLN A 139 3.99 -5.70 -16.21
N GLY A 140 4.67 -6.00 -15.10
CA GLY A 140 4.35 -7.15 -14.24
C GLY A 140 3.04 -6.98 -13.44
N LEU A 141 2.64 -5.73 -13.17
CA LEU A 141 1.44 -5.38 -12.39
C LEU A 141 0.21 -5.12 -13.26
N TYR A 142 0.26 -5.25 -14.59
CA TYR A 142 -0.94 -5.10 -15.42
C TYR A 142 -2.08 -5.87 -14.79
N GLN A 143 -3.07 -5.13 -14.30
CA GLN A 143 -4.29 -5.67 -13.69
C GLN A 143 -5.06 -6.40 -14.78
N PHE A 144 -4.85 -7.70 -14.86
CA PHE A 144 -5.78 -8.54 -15.60
C PHE A 144 -7.09 -8.60 -14.81
N PRO A 145 -8.24 -8.57 -15.48
CA PRO A 145 -9.52 -8.79 -14.81
C PRO A 145 -9.45 -10.04 -13.92
N LEU A 146 -10.14 -10.02 -12.78
CA LEU A 146 -10.29 -11.15 -11.83
C LEU A 146 -10.57 -12.49 -12.55
N LEU A 147 -11.21 -12.45 -13.71
CA LEU A 147 -11.48 -13.57 -14.59
C LEU A 147 -10.24 -14.27 -15.15
N LEU A 148 -9.16 -13.54 -15.39
CA LEU A 148 -7.91 -14.10 -15.87
C LEU A 148 -7.16 -14.85 -14.77
N GLU A 149 -7.24 -14.39 -13.53
CA GLU A 149 -6.64 -15.06 -12.36
C GLU A 149 -7.39 -16.34 -12.01
N ALA A 150 -8.71 -16.35 -12.12
CA ALA A 150 -9.54 -17.54 -11.95
C ALA A 150 -9.26 -18.60 -13.04
N SER A 151 -8.88 -18.19 -14.25
CA SER A 151 -8.71 -19.12 -15.39
C SER A 151 -7.54 -20.08 -15.25
N LEU A 152 -6.47 -19.71 -14.53
CA LEU A 152 -5.32 -20.58 -14.30
C LEU A 152 -5.53 -21.57 -13.16
N SER A 153 -6.53 -21.34 -12.30
CA SER A 153 -6.87 -22.27 -11.21
C SER A 153 -7.79 -23.40 -11.64
N ILE A 154 -8.38 -23.36 -12.84
CA ILE A 154 -9.37 -24.36 -13.32
C ILE A 154 -8.71 -25.65 -13.85
N GLY A 155 -7.39 -25.69 -14.03
CA GLY A 155 -6.70 -26.90 -14.49
C GLY A 155 -6.61 -28.04 -13.48
N ASN A 156 -7.08 -27.92 -12.21
CA ASN A 156 -7.26 -29.04 -11.27
C ASN A 156 -7.72 -28.67 -9.84
N TYR A 157 -8.15 -27.44 -9.53
CA TYR A 157 -8.62 -27.12 -8.17
C TYR A 157 -9.81 -26.15 -8.17
N ARG A 158 -11.00 -26.68 -7.92
CA ARG A 158 -12.09 -25.91 -7.32
C ARG A 158 -11.70 -25.65 -5.84
N GLY A 159 -11.44 -24.39 -5.52
CA GLY A 159 -11.45 -23.92 -4.15
C GLY A 159 -10.09 -23.70 -3.50
N GLN A 160 -9.41 -22.64 -3.88
CA GLN A 160 -8.65 -21.75 -3.00
C GLN A 160 -8.28 -20.51 -3.80
N GLN A 161 -8.96 -19.40 -3.52
CA GLN A 161 -8.49 -18.06 -3.91
C GLN A 161 -7.24 -17.79 -3.07
N GLU A 162 -6.06 -17.71 -3.72
CA GLU A 162 -4.91 -17.01 -3.14
C GLU A 162 -5.38 -15.58 -2.86
N SER A 163 -5.08 -15.04 -1.69
CA SER A 163 -5.46 -13.67 -1.36
C SER A 163 -4.82 -12.73 -2.39
N GLU A 164 -5.55 -11.73 -2.88
CA GLU A 164 -5.04 -10.71 -3.81
C GLU A 164 -3.78 -10.01 -3.25
N ALA A 165 -3.67 -9.94 -1.92
CA ALA A 165 -2.53 -9.45 -1.17
C ALA A 165 -1.21 -10.17 -1.50
N GLU A 166 -1.18 -11.50 -1.48
CA GLU A 166 0.02 -12.29 -1.81
C GLU A 166 0.46 -12.11 -3.27
N LEU A 167 -0.45 -11.67 -4.13
CA LEU A 167 -0.16 -11.53 -5.55
C LEU A 167 0.50 -10.18 -5.91
N PHE A 168 0.07 -9.07 -5.27
CA PHE A 168 0.55 -7.72 -5.58
C PHE A 168 2.03 -7.53 -5.18
N GLY A 169 2.36 -7.72 -3.93
CA GLY A 169 3.71 -7.56 -3.41
C GLY A 169 4.70 -8.56 -4.01
N SER A 170 4.27 -9.80 -4.19
CA SER A 170 5.09 -10.83 -4.85
C SER A 170 5.44 -10.50 -6.29
N LYS A 171 4.56 -9.83 -7.04
CA LYS A 171 4.83 -9.35 -8.41
C LYS A 171 5.88 -8.24 -8.42
N ILE A 172 5.74 -7.26 -7.49
CA ILE A 172 6.71 -6.17 -7.35
C ILE A 172 8.10 -6.74 -7.05
N PHE A 173 8.19 -7.59 -6.04
CA PHE A 173 9.48 -8.17 -5.63
C PHE A 173 10.10 -9.05 -6.73
N ALA A 174 9.30 -9.79 -7.47
CA ALA A 174 9.77 -10.59 -8.60
C ALA A 174 10.30 -9.73 -9.75
N GLY A 175 9.63 -8.61 -10.05
CA GLY A 175 10.09 -7.62 -11.02
C GLY A 175 11.42 -7.00 -10.62
N LEU A 176 11.57 -6.60 -9.36
CA LEU A 176 12.84 -6.10 -8.80
C LEU A 176 13.94 -7.15 -8.88
N ASN A 177 13.67 -8.38 -8.47
CA ASN A 177 14.63 -9.48 -8.51
C ASN A 177 15.10 -9.78 -9.92
N TRP A 178 14.19 -9.84 -10.89
CA TRP A 178 14.52 -10.02 -12.31
C TRP A 178 15.40 -8.88 -12.82
N PHE A 179 15.04 -7.62 -12.54
CA PHE A 179 15.79 -6.44 -12.98
C PHE A 179 17.21 -6.44 -12.44
N PHE A 180 17.38 -6.62 -11.12
CA PHE A 180 18.70 -6.52 -10.48
C PHE A 180 19.65 -7.67 -10.84
N ILE A 181 19.12 -8.85 -11.19
CA ILE A 181 19.94 -9.97 -11.67
C ILE A 181 20.55 -9.67 -13.06
N GLN A 182 19.90 -8.83 -13.87
CA GLN A 182 20.39 -8.46 -15.20
C GLN A 182 21.43 -7.32 -15.18
N GLN A 183 21.66 -6.68 -14.05
CA GLN A 183 22.55 -5.52 -13.91
C GLN A 183 24.04 -5.93 -13.81
N THR A 184 24.93 -4.92 -13.69
CA THR A 184 26.37 -5.14 -13.48
C THR A 184 26.66 -6.01 -12.27
N GLU A 185 27.84 -6.62 -12.21
CA GLU A 185 28.20 -7.54 -11.11
C GLU A 185 28.14 -6.84 -9.75
N GLU A 186 28.52 -5.57 -9.64
CA GLU A 186 28.48 -4.78 -8.40
C GLU A 186 27.03 -4.58 -7.91
N ILE A 187 26.12 -4.19 -8.78
CA ILE A 187 24.69 -3.98 -8.48
C ILE A 187 24.04 -5.34 -8.16
N ARG A 188 24.38 -6.40 -8.87
CA ARG A 188 23.91 -7.76 -8.63
C ARG A 188 24.35 -8.28 -7.26
N GLN A 189 25.61 -8.06 -6.87
CA GLN A 189 26.11 -8.44 -5.55
C GLN A 189 25.45 -7.62 -4.44
N TRP A 190 25.28 -6.30 -4.64
CA TRP A 190 24.51 -5.48 -3.68
C TRP A 190 23.09 -6.01 -3.51
N TRP A 191 22.38 -6.34 -4.60
CA TRP A 191 21.03 -6.91 -4.53
C TRP A 191 20.98 -8.22 -3.76
N LYS A 192 21.88 -9.15 -4.04
CA LYS A 192 21.95 -10.45 -3.36
C LYS A 192 22.26 -10.33 -1.87
N LEU A 193 23.15 -9.44 -1.47
CA LEU A 193 23.64 -9.35 -0.10
C LEU A 193 22.74 -8.46 0.77
N ILE A 194 22.20 -7.38 0.23
CA ILE A 194 21.52 -6.29 0.95
C ILE A 194 20.10 -6.07 0.43
N GLY A 195 19.93 -5.69 -0.85
CA GLY A 195 18.68 -5.21 -1.39
C GLY A 195 17.53 -6.23 -1.28
N SER A 196 17.76 -7.48 -1.69
CA SER A 196 16.73 -8.52 -1.65
C SER A 196 16.29 -8.89 -0.23
N LYS A 197 17.18 -8.76 0.76
CA LYS A 197 16.85 -9.03 2.17
C LYS A 197 16.08 -7.86 2.80
N ASN A 198 16.54 -6.64 2.53
CA ASN A 198 15.97 -5.45 3.15
C ASN A 198 14.62 -5.03 2.58
N LEU A 199 14.32 -5.42 1.33
CA LEU A 199 13.03 -5.14 0.66
C LEU A 199 12.08 -6.35 0.64
N GLN A 200 12.35 -7.37 1.45
CA GLN A 200 11.63 -8.64 1.42
C GLN A 200 10.15 -8.48 1.77
N GLU A 201 9.81 -7.57 2.68
CA GLU A 201 8.44 -7.29 3.14
C GLU A 201 7.56 -6.72 2.01
N LEU A 202 8.14 -6.21 0.94
CA LEU A 202 7.35 -5.84 -0.25
C LEU A 202 6.54 -7.01 -0.82
N LYS A 203 6.95 -8.26 -0.57
CA LYS A 203 6.21 -9.45 -1.01
C LYS A 203 4.84 -9.57 -0.37
N ASP A 204 4.70 -9.08 0.87
CA ASP A 204 3.49 -9.20 1.68
C ASP A 204 2.51 -8.04 1.47
N CYS A 205 2.89 -7.02 0.70
CA CYS A 205 2.03 -5.89 0.38
C CYS A 205 0.83 -6.32 -0.45
N ALA A 206 -0.37 -5.99 0.05
CA ALA A 206 -1.63 -6.21 -0.66
C ALA A 206 -1.94 -5.10 -1.67
N ASN A 207 -1.44 -3.90 -1.43
CA ASN A 207 -1.76 -2.69 -2.19
C ASN A 207 -0.68 -1.62 -2.01
N LEU A 208 -0.84 -0.48 -2.70
CA LEU A 208 0.09 0.65 -2.63
C LEU A 208 0.24 1.27 -1.23
N LYS A 209 -0.83 1.26 -0.42
CA LYS A 209 -0.80 1.82 0.93
C LYS A 209 0.12 1.03 1.86
N ASP A 210 0.20 -0.28 1.67
CA ASP A 210 1.08 -1.14 2.46
C ASP A 210 2.56 -0.80 2.18
N ILE A 211 2.92 -0.44 0.94
CA ILE A 211 4.28 0.02 0.59
C ILE A 211 4.63 1.28 1.37
N LEU A 212 3.69 2.25 1.47
CA LEU A 212 3.89 3.46 2.28
C LEU A 212 4.12 3.14 3.75
N GLY A 213 3.40 2.16 4.28
CA GLY A 213 3.55 1.69 5.65
C GLY A 213 4.92 1.09 5.96
N LEU A 214 5.62 0.58 4.95
CA LEU A 214 6.97 0.00 5.07
C LEU A 214 8.12 1.01 4.91
N LEU A 215 7.86 2.22 4.41
CA LEU A 215 8.93 3.22 4.21
C LEU A 215 9.74 3.52 5.47
N PRO A 216 9.15 3.67 6.68
CA PRO A 216 9.92 3.87 7.90
C PRO A 216 10.88 2.71 8.20
N LEU A 217 10.45 1.47 7.94
CA LEU A 217 11.25 0.26 8.12
C LEU A 217 12.46 0.25 7.17
N PHE A 218 12.26 0.60 5.90
CA PHE A 218 13.34 0.64 4.91
C PHE A 218 14.34 1.75 5.23
N LEU A 219 13.86 2.92 5.64
CA LEU A 219 14.71 4.01 6.10
C LEU A 219 15.55 3.60 7.33
N ALA A 220 14.92 2.92 8.29
CA ALA A 220 15.58 2.44 9.50
C ALA A 220 16.71 1.45 9.16
N ARG A 221 16.48 0.51 8.25
CA ARG A 221 17.49 -0.47 7.81
C ARG A 221 18.65 0.18 7.06
N ASP A 222 18.38 1.12 6.17
CA ASP A 222 19.42 1.87 5.46
C ASP A 222 20.29 2.67 6.45
N LEU A 223 19.68 3.33 7.45
CA LEU A 223 20.38 4.02 8.53
C LEU A 223 21.27 3.08 9.35
N GLN A 224 20.73 1.93 9.75
CA GLN A 224 21.48 0.93 10.51
C GLN A 224 22.71 0.43 9.75
N LEU A 225 22.56 0.12 8.48
CA LEU A 225 23.66 -0.31 7.60
C LEU A 225 24.75 0.76 7.49
N HIS A 226 24.34 2.02 7.32
CA HIS A 226 25.29 3.13 7.21
C HIS A 226 26.07 3.34 8.52
N LEU A 227 25.38 3.40 9.66
CA LEU A 227 26.00 3.59 10.97
C LEU A 227 26.96 2.44 11.32
N GLN A 228 26.59 1.19 11.02
CA GLN A 228 27.47 0.04 11.19
C GLN A 228 28.74 0.11 10.34
N LYS A 229 28.61 0.52 9.07
CA LYS A 229 29.72 0.63 8.12
C LYS A 229 30.78 1.66 8.57
N PHE A 230 30.35 2.77 9.16
CA PHE A 230 31.23 3.88 9.52
C PHE A 230 31.51 3.97 11.03
N SER A 231 30.97 3.07 11.85
CA SER A 231 31.08 3.07 13.32
C SER A 231 30.72 4.43 13.93
N GLN A 232 29.71 5.10 13.37
CA GLN A 232 29.24 6.42 13.80
C GLN A 232 28.02 6.30 14.71
N LYS A 233 27.90 7.25 15.65
CA LYS A 233 26.65 7.48 16.40
C LYS A 233 25.91 8.64 15.77
N ALA A 234 24.58 8.62 15.81
CA ALA A 234 23.75 9.72 15.34
C ALA A 234 22.83 10.20 16.45
N VAL A 235 22.56 11.49 16.46
CA VAL A 235 21.53 12.13 17.31
C VAL A 235 20.51 12.77 16.38
N VAL A 236 19.24 12.41 16.50
CA VAL A 236 18.14 12.98 15.73
C VAL A 236 17.28 13.85 16.64
N VAL A 237 17.13 15.12 16.31
CA VAL A 237 16.33 16.08 17.09
C VAL A 237 15.07 16.45 16.32
N ILE A 238 13.90 16.26 16.93
CA ILE A 238 12.59 16.56 16.36
C ILE A 238 11.98 17.73 17.14
N GLU A 239 11.66 18.83 16.44
CA GLU A 239 11.17 20.07 17.10
C GLU A 239 9.72 19.99 17.57
N ASN A 240 8.83 19.38 16.79
CA ASN A 240 7.39 19.39 17.07
C ASN A 240 6.78 18.01 16.78
N TYR A 241 6.55 17.22 17.82
CA TYR A 241 5.95 15.89 17.71
C TYR A 241 4.50 15.96 17.22
N GLU A 242 3.74 16.96 17.64
CA GLU A 242 2.30 17.08 17.33
C GLU A 242 2.05 17.25 15.84
N SER A 243 2.98 17.87 15.12
CA SER A 243 2.90 17.98 13.65
C SER A 243 3.07 16.65 12.92
N LEU A 244 3.66 15.65 13.57
CA LEU A 244 3.95 14.32 13.01
C LEU A 244 2.89 13.28 13.39
N ALA A 245 2.10 13.55 14.43
CA ALA A 245 1.12 12.63 14.98
C ALA A 245 -0.18 12.64 14.15
N ASP A 246 -0.90 11.54 14.18
CA ASP A 246 -2.24 11.42 13.60
C ASP A 246 -3.29 12.17 14.44
N ALA A 247 -4.56 12.12 14.00
CA ALA A 247 -5.68 12.77 14.71
C ALA A 247 -5.91 12.22 16.14
N GLU A 248 -5.37 11.04 16.46
CA GLU A 248 -5.42 10.43 17.80
C GLU A 248 -4.17 10.75 18.64
N GLY A 249 -3.23 11.52 18.11
CA GLY A 249 -1.96 11.86 18.77
C GLY A 249 -0.93 10.74 18.75
N LYS A 250 -1.07 9.75 17.85
CA LYS A 250 -0.16 8.63 17.70
C LYS A 250 0.78 8.81 16.50
N CYS A 251 1.99 8.30 16.63
CA CYS A 251 2.98 8.32 15.56
C CYS A 251 3.69 6.95 15.49
N ASP A 252 2.95 5.92 15.05
CA ASP A 252 3.41 4.54 15.04
C ASP A 252 4.64 4.35 14.12
N TRP A 253 4.72 5.10 13.02
CA TRP A 253 5.87 5.05 12.12
C TRP A 253 7.17 5.54 12.79
N LEU A 254 7.11 6.58 13.64
CA LEU A 254 8.25 7.10 14.38
C LEU A 254 8.68 6.11 15.48
N LYS A 255 7.71 5.53 16.18
CA LYS A 255 7.95 4.48 17.17
C LYS A 255 8.71 3.31 16.54
N ASN A 256 8.25 2.80 15.40
CA ASN A 256 8.91 1.71 14.69
C ASN A 256 10.34 2.08 14.25
N LEU A 257 10.54 3.33 13.78
CA LEU A 257 11.86 3.83 13.38
C LEU A 257 12.84 3.88 14.55
N ILE A 258 12.38 4.27 15.73
CA ILE A 258 13.18 4.32 16.96
C ILE A 258 13.53 2.90 17.43
N GLU A 259 12.55 2.01 17.52
CA GLU A 259 12.74 0.63 18.00
C GLU A 259 13.74 -0.19 17.16
N ILE A 260 13.79 0.06 15.85
CA ILE A 260 14.71 -0.63 14.94
C ILE A 260 16.15 -0.12 15.05
N ASN A 261 16.34 1.13 15.47
CA ASN A 261 17.65 1.79 15.52
C ASN A 261 18.09 2.20 16.95
N PRO A 262 18.42 1.25 17.83
CA PRO A 262 18.87 1.58 19.20
C PRO A 262 20.23 2.29 19.24
N SER A 263 20.95 2.41 18.13
CA SER A 263 22.22 3.17 18.04
C SER A 263 22.03 4.66 17.74
N ILE A 264 20.79 5.11 17.59
CA ILE A 264 20.44 6.52 17.37
C ILE A 264 19.78 7.06 18.64
N LEU A 265 20.28 8.17 19.16
CA LEU A 265 19.61 8.89 20.24
C LEU A 265 18.59 9.86 19.65
N TRP A 266 17.31 9.72 20.03
CA TRP A 266 16.23 10.57 19.60
C TRP A 266 15.89 11.62 20.67
N VAL A 267 15.92 12.90 20.31
CA VAL A 267 15.53 14.02 21.18
C VAL A 267 14.26 14.65 20.61
N ILE A 268 13.14 14.51 21.30
CA ILE A 268 11.80 14.87 20.76
C ILE A 268 11.17 15.96 21.62
N PHE A 269 10.84 17.09 21.01
CA PHE A 269 10.07 18.16 21.64
C PHE A 269 8.57 17.93 21.42
N ALA A 270 7.80 17.95 22.51
CA ALA A 270 6.36 17.69 22.51
C ALA A 270 5.60 18.66 23.44
N GLU A 271 4.28 18.74 23.33
CA GLU A 271 3.44 19.51 24.27
C GLU A 271 3.12 18.74 25.53
N LYS A 272 3.08 17.43 25.45
CA LYS A 272 2.70 16.51 26.55
C LYS A 272 3.74 15.40 26.68
N PRO A 273 3.83 14.78 27.88
CA PRO A 273 4.69 13.60 28.04
C PRO A 273 4.22 12.46 27.12
N LEU A 274 5.16 11.78 26.49
CA LEU A 274 4.90 10.72 25.55
C LEU A 274 5.44 9.38 26.08
N GLN A 275 4.71 8.30 25.78
CA GLN A 275 5.20 6.93 25.95
C GLN A 275 5.37 6.28 24.57
N LEU A 276 6.36 6.74 23.81
CA LEU A 276 6.63 6.23 22.46
C LEU A 276 7.20 4.80 22.53
N ILE A 277 8.15 4.57 23.43
CA ILE A 277 8.84 3.28 23.61
C ILE A 277 9.05 3.01 25.10
N SER A 278 9.34 1.77 25.45
CA SER A 278 9.57 1.36 26.85
C SER A 278 10.82 2.01 27.48
N ASN A 279 11.80 2.38 26.65
CA ASN A 279 13.09 2.97 27.09
C ASN A 279 13.18 4.45 26.72
N SER A 280 12.18 5.25 27.12
CA SER A 280 12.14 6.71 26.90
C SER A 280 12.13 7.47 28.22
N GLU A 281 12.82 8.62 28.27
CA GLU A 281 12.81 9.55 29.41
C GLU A 281 12.04 10.83 29.05
N ASN A 282 11.16 11.30 29.96
CA ASN A 282 10.37 12.51 29.77
C ASN A 282 10.90 13.65 30.67
N ILE A 283 11.26 14.77 30.06
CA ILE A 283 11.79 15.95 30.77
C ILE A 283 10.81 17.12 30.59
N LEU A 284 10.25 17.62 31.69
CA LEU A 284 9.33 18.76 31.67
C LEU A 284 10.11 20.10 31.64
N ILE A 285 9.75 20.98 30.70
CA ILE A 285 10.17 22.37 30.68
C ILE A 285 9.26 23.15 31.63
N GLN A 286 9.84 23.84 32.63
CA GLN A 286 9.10 24.66 33.58
C GLN A 286 8.95 26.12 33.08
N ASN A 287 7.94 26.86 33.58
CA ASN A 287 7.80 28.30 33.36
C ASN A 287 8.99 29.08 33.97
N LEU A 288 9.19 30.33 33.53
CA LEU A 288 10.14 31.24 34.13
C LEU A 288 9.72 31.53 35.59
N THR A 289 10.66 31.59 36.45
CA THR A 289 10.42 32.10 37.83
C THR A 289 10.19 33.62 37.79
N ASP A 290 9.54 34.17 38.83
CA ASP A 290 9.31 35.64 38.95
C ASP A 290 10.64 36.39 38.90
N ALA A 291 11.68 35.90 39.54
CA ALA A 291 13.00 36.52 39.54
C ALA A 291 13.68 36.56 38.16
N GLU A 292 13.54 35.47 37.37
CA GLU A 292 14.01 35.44 35.98
C GLU A 292 13.19 36.39 35.09
N SER A 293 11.89 36.40 35.26
CA SER A 293 10.96 37.32 34.55
C SER A 293 11.25 38.79 34.85
N GLU A 294 11.46 39.13 36.09
CA GLU A 294 11.84 40.51 36.51
C GLU A 294 13.19 40.92 35.94
N ARG A 295 14.19 40.05 35.94
CA ARG A 295 15.50 40.32 35.35
C ARG A 295 15.34 40.65 33.85
N ILE A 296 14.57 39.84 33.10
CA ILE A 296 14.33 40.06 31.68
C ILE A 296 13.64 41.43 31.47
N VAL A 297 12.62 41.75 32.22
CA VAL A 297 11.87 43.05 32.12
C VAL A 297 12.83 44.21 32.34
N GLN A 298 13.74 44.13 33.36
CA GLN A 298 14.74 45.17 33.65
C GLN A 298 15.75 45.36 32.54
N GLU A 299 16.21 44.27 31.89
CA GLU A 299 17.14 44.33 30.76
C GLU A 299 16.55 45.08 29.53
N PHE A 300 15.21 45.19 29.41
CA PHE A 300 14.53 46.04 28.43
C PHE A 300 14.31 47.49 28.87
N GLY A 301 14.91 47.91 30.00
CA GLY A 301 14.88 49.29 30.49
C GLY A 301 13.57 49.68 31.18
N ILE A 302 12.81 48.71 31.69
CA ILE A 302 11.58 48.99 32.44
C ILE A 302 11.95 49.11 33.94
N GLU A 303 12.32 50.33 34.36
CA GLU A 303 12.81 50.60 35.74
C GLU A 303 11.67 50.78 36.76
N ASN A 304 10.44 51.05 36.30
CA ASN A 304 9.30 51.23 37.19
C ASN A 304 8.87 49.88 37.77
N SER A 305 9.09 49.68 39.06
CA SER A 305 8.82 48.43 39.77
C SER A 305 7.36 47.98 39.73
N GLU A 306 6.39 48.93 39.82
CA GLU A 306 4.98 48.60 39.80
C GLU A 306 4.54 48.11 38.41
N ILE A 307 5.07 48.71 37.33
CA ILE A 307 4.81 48.29 35.93
C ILE A 307 5.51 46.95 35.68
N SER A 308 6.77 46.77 36.12
CA SER A 308 7.52 45.52 36.02
C SER A 308 6.75 44.37 36.68
N GLN A 309 6.29 44.56 37.90
CA GLN A 309 5.49 43.54 38.59
C GLN A 309 4.17 43.24 37.89
N ALA A 310 3.46 44.26 37.36
CA ALA A 310 2.22 44.01 36.58
C ALA A 310 2.46 43.14 35.35
N ILE A 311 3.56 43.36 34.61
CA ILE A 311 3.94 42.59 33.44
C ILE A 311 4.30 41.15 33.82
N VAL A 312 5.11 40.97 34.88
CA VAL A 312 5.54 39.67 35.35
C VAL A 312 4.35 38.84 35.83
N GLN A 313 3.50 39.42 36.71
CA GLN A 313 2.33 38.73 37.24
C GLN A 313 1.35 38.34 36.15
N ALA A 314 1.06 39.24 35.16
CA ALA A 314 0.18 38.91 34.06
C ALA A 314 0.72 37.81 33.12
N SER A 315 2.01 37.65 33.05
CA SER A 315 2.63 36.65 32.18
C SER A 315 2.64 35.21 32.75
N GLU A 316 2.42 35.04 34.07
CA GLU A 316 2.47 33.77 34.77
C GLU A 316 3.77 32.99 34.51
N GLY A 317 4.87 33.69 34.21
CA GLY A 317 6.16 33.12 33.88
C GLY A 317 6.25 32.49 32.48
N ILE A 318 5.27 32.69 31.63
CA ILE A 318 5.27 32.20 30.24
C ILE A 318 6.02 33.21 29.37
N PRO A 319 7.15 32.80 28.73
CA PRO A 319 8.03 33.73 28.00
C PRO A 319 7.32 34.55 26.90
N LEU A 320 6.37 33.96 26.16
CA LEU A 320 5.62 34.64 25.13
C LEU A 320 4.80 35.82 25.74
N TYR A 321 4.05 35.57 26.79
CA TYR A 321 3.21 36.59 27.39
C TYR A 321 4.02 37.69 28.10
N LEU A 322 5.19 37.33 28.69
CA LEU A 322 6.14 38.30 29.21
C LEU A 322 6.63 39.25 28.08
N LYS A 323 6.97 38.68 26.94
CA LYS A 323 7.41 39.40 25.73
C LYS A 323 6.35 40.34 25.19
N LEU A 324 5.09 39.89 25.14
CA LEU A 324 3.95 40.75 24.72
C LEU A 324 3.67 41.89 25.71
N GLY A 325 3.86 41.66 27.02
CA GLY A 325 3.76 42.69 28.05
C GLY A 325 4.83 43.78 27.88
N ILE A 326 6.10 43.38 27.59
CA ILE A 326 7.22 44.30 27.32
C ILE A 326 6.92 45.10 26.03
N GLU A 327 6.44 44.48 24.95
CA GLU A 327 6.07 45.18 23.72
C GLU A 327 4.93 46.19 23.93
N THR A 328 3.98 45.87 24.83
CA THR A 328 2.93 46.82 25.22
C THR A 328 3.55 48.07 25.83
N TYR A 329 4.54 47.91 26.73
CA TYR A 329 5.25 49.04 27.33
C TYR A 329 5.99 49.86 26.26
N LEU A 330 6.76 49.22 25.40
CA LEU A 330 7.55 49.86 24.33
C LEU A 330 6.65 50.62 23.33
N SER A 331 5.46 50.11 23.05
CA SER A 331 4.48 50.76 22.18
C SER A 331 3.84 51.97 22.82
N LEU A 332 3.50 51.90 24.10
CA LEU A 332 2.91 53.01 24.88
C LEU A 332 3.89 54.16 25.08
N THR A 333 5.16 53.89 25.37
CA THR A 333 6.20 54.90 25.60
C THR A 333 6.39 55.83 24.41
N LYS A 334 6.03 55.39 23.20
CA LYS A 334 6.08 56.25 21.97
C LYS A 334 4.95 57.28 21.96
N GLN A 335 3.85 57.06 22.69
CA GLN A 335 2.63 57.86 22.63
C GLN A 335 2.36 58.65 23.93
N LYS A 336 2.64 58.06 25.08
CA LYS A 336 2.37 58.59 26.41
C LYS A 336 3.25 57.98 27.47
N THR A 337 3.29 58.56 28.65
CA THR A 337 3.91 57.93 29.83
C THR A 337 3.02 56.74 30.29
N PRO A 338 3.52 55.50 30.27
CA PRO A 338 2.76 54.33 30.69
C PRO A 338 2.37 54.37 32.17
N LYS A 339 1.14 53.91 32.48
CA LYS A 339 0.65 53.72 33.84
C LYS A 339 0.29 52.27 34.09
N VAL A 340 0.31 51.77 35.31
CA VAL A 340 0.00 50.39 35.67
C VAL A 340 -1.33 49.92 35.09
N GLN A 341 -2.34 50.79 35.03
CA GLN A 341 -3.65 50.51 34.46
C GLN A 341 -3.65 50.19 32.92
N ASP A 342 -2.59 50.57 32.23
CA ASP A 342 -2.45 50.33 30.81
C ASP A 342 -2.06 48.89 30.52
N PHE A 343 -1.59 48.13 31.52
CA PHE A 343 -1.16 46.76 31.38
C PHE A 343 -2.24 45.75 31.78
N ALA A 344 -2.06 44.52 31.38
CA ALA A 344 -2.94 43.43 31.68
C ALA A 344 -2.88 43.03 33.16
N SER A 345 -3.96 42.52 33.70
CA SER A 345 -4.01 41.93 35.04
C SER A 345 -3.95 40.41 35.04
N ASN A 346 -4.09 39.79 33.82
CA ASN A 346 -4.04 38.36 33.57
C ASN A 346 -3.67 38.09 32.12
N ILE A 347 -3.40 36.84 31.78
CA ILE A 347 -3.01 36.39 30.44
C ILE A 347 -4.03 36.78 29.37
N GLN A 348 -5.34 36.67 29.64
CA GLN A 348 -6.41 36.94 28.67
C GLN A 348 -6.46 38.39 28.20
N ASP A 349 -6.04 39.34 29.06
CA ASP A 349 -6.05 40.78 28.79
C ASP A 349 -4.80 41.28 28.06
N ILE A 350 -3.73 40.47 27.93
CA ILE A 350 -2.45 40.90 27.34
C ILE A 350 -2.63 41.32 25.88
N LEU A 351 -3.24 40.46 25.04
CA LEU A 351 -3.47 40.75 23.64
C LEU A 351 -4.40 41.95 23.37
N PRO A 352 -5.53 42.10 24.08
CA PRO A 352 -6.36 43.34 24.04
C PRO A 352 -5.58 44.60 24.39
N LYS A 353 -4.75 44.58 25.43
CA LYS A 353 -3.93 45.73 25.84
C LYS A 353 -2.87 46.10 24.82
N LEU A 354 -2.15 45.09 24.26
CA LEU A 354 -1.19 45.30 23.20
C LEU A 354 -1.87 45.90 21.96
N ASN A 355 -2.99 45.35 21.52
CA ASN A 355 -3.74 45.88 20.37
C ASN A 355 -4.22 47.32 20.59
N ALA A 356 -4.57 47.66 21.82
CA ALA A 356 -4.95 49.03 22.19
C ALA A 356 -3.74 49.99 22.20
N ALA A 357 -2.55 49.52 22.51
CA ALA A 357 -1.32 50.27 22.55
C ALA A 357 -0.75 50.67 21.17
N TRP A 358 -1.13 49.99 20.12
CA TRP A 358 -0.70 50.28 18.75
C TRP A 358 -1.43 51.50 18.20
N ASP A 359 -0.71 52.33 17.39
CA ASP A 359 -1.34 53.33 16.55
C ASP A 359 -2.15 52.68 15.40
N TRP A 360 -2.87 53.53 14.64
CA TRP A 360 -3.74 53.04 13.57
C TRP A 360 -2.95 52.33 12.48
N HIS A 361 -1.73 52.82 12.10
CA HIS A 361 -0.90 52.24 11.04
C HIS A 361 -0.31 50.90 11.50
N GLU A 362 0.27 50.86 12.70
CA GLU A 362 0.82 49.64 13.26
C GLU A 362 -0.27 48.54 13.34
N ARG A 363 -1.42 48.86 13.89
CA ARG A 363 -2.56 47.95 13.99
C ARG A 363 -3.01 47.44 12.60
N ARG A 364 -3.06 48.32 11.59
CA ARG A 364 -3.47 47.99 10.24
C ARG A 364 -2.47 47.01 9.55
N ILE A 365 -1.19 47.25 9.73
CA ILE A 365 -0.14 46.37 9.23
C ILE A 365 -0.32 44.95 9.81
N TRP A 366 -0.43 44.83 11.10
CA TRP A 366 -0.57 43.54 11.77
C TRP A 366 -1.89 42.83 11.41
N GLN A 367 -2.99 43.53 11.28
CA GLN A 367 -4.25 42.97 10.79
C GLN A 367 -4.14 42.43 9.36
N ILE A 368 -3.44 43.09 8.48
CA ILE A 368 -3.20 42.58 7.10
C ILE A 368 -2.34 41.36 7.15
N LEU A 369 -1.20 41.39 7.84
CA LEU A 369 -0.25 40.27 7.92
C LEU A 369 -0.86 39.05 8.62
N SER A 370 -1.82 39.21 9.54
CA SER A 370 -2.50 38.09 10.18
C SER A 370 -3.37 37.22 9.25
N ASN A 371 -3.56 37.65 8.00
CA ASN A 371 -4.23 36.85 6.98
C ASN A 371 -3.26 36.00 6.16
N CYS A 372 -1.94 36.15 6.38
CA CYS A 372 -0.91 35.39 5.68
C CYS A 372 -0.34 34.33 6.62
N HIS A 373 -0.09 33.12 6.09
CA HIS A 373 0.68 32.10 6.82
C HIS A 373 2.16 32.50 6.89
N SER A 374 2.72 33.01 5.78
CA SER A 374 4.08 33.52 5.69
C SER A 374 4.16 34.67 4.69
N TRP A 375 5.17 35.57 4.85
CA TRP A 375 5.47 36.63 3.89
C TRP A 375 6.97 36.85 3.74
N ASP A 376 7.37 37.23 2.55
CA ASP A 376 8.71 37.74 2.21
C ASP A 376 8.69 39.26 2.01
N GLU A 377 9.85 39.84 1.73
CA GLU A 377 9.97 41.30 1.47
C GLU A 377 9.16 41.74 0.24
N VAL A 378 9.05 40.86 -0.78
CA VAL A 378 8.32 41.14 -2.02
C VAL A 378 6.83 41.21 -1.79
N LEU A 379 6.29 40.19 -1.11
CA LEU A 379 4.86 40.14 -0.76
C LEU A 379 4.47 41.28 0.19
N PHE A 380 5.33 41.57 1.17
CA PHE A 380 5.13 42.69 2.11
C PHE A 380 5.07 44.03 1.36
N ALA A 381 6.02 44.33 0.47
CA ALA A 381 6.02 45.56 -0.31
C ALA A 381 4.78 45.71 -1.19
N LYS A 382 4.34 44.65 -1.84
CA LYS A 382 3.10 44.62 -2.63
C LYS A 382 1.86 44.88 -1.78
N PHE A 383 1.78 44.31 -0.59
CA PHE A 383 0.69 44.56 0.36
C PHE A 383 0.60 46.04 0.79
N MET A 384 1.75 46.59 1.23
CA MET A 384 1.79 47.95 1.74
C MET A 384 1.42 48.97 0.65
N SER A 385 1.84 48.69 -0.59
CA SER A 385 1.49 49.50 -1.77
C SER A 385 -0.03 49.40 -2.09
N HIS A 386 -0.58 48.20 -2.13
CA HIS A 386 -1.98 48.00 -2.54
C HIS A 386 -3.00 48.57 -1.53
N PHE A 387 -2.74 48.39 -0.24
CA PHE A 387 -3.67 48.86 0.83
C PHE A 387 -3.40 50.31 1.29
N GLU A 388 -2.63 51.07 0.49
CA GLU A 388 -2.37 52.52 0.70
C GLU A 388 -1.98 52.89 2.15
N ILE A 389 -1.18 52.05 2.80
CA ILE A 389 -0.71 52.30 4.17
C ILE A 389 0.26 53.50 4.17
N ALA A 390 0.48 54.09 3.05
CA ALA A 390 1.52 55.04 2.70
C ALA A 390 1.10 56.47 2.70
N SER A 391 0.49 56.97 3.74
CA SER A 391 0.31 58.45 3.82
C SER A 391 0.57 58.95 5.23
N CYS A 392 1.80 59.13 5.61
CA CYS A 392 2.27 60.02 6.69
C CYS A 392 3.72 59.59 7.06
N ASP A 393 4.47 60.40 7.69
CA ASP A 393 5.80 60.39 8.25
C ASP A 393 6.64 59.09 8.41
N TRP A 394 6.06 57.94 8.11
CA TRP A 394 6.66 56.64 8.08
C TRP A 394 7.31 56.29 6.69
N ILE A 395 7.09 57.14 5.70
CA ILE A 395 7.53 56.93 4.34
C ILE A 395 8.83 57.69 4.11
N CYS A 396 9.91 57.13 4.50
CA CYS A 396 11.15 57.33 3.83
C CYS A 396 11.32 56.24 2.80
N ASP A 397 11.25 56.59 1.53
CA ASP A 397 11.80 56.02 0.28
C ASP A 397 12.07 54.54 0.14
N CYS A 398 11.76 53.67 1.12
CA CYS A 398 12.07 52.26 1.02
C CYS A 398 11.21 51.40 1.90
N TRP A 399 10.32 50.62 1.27
CA TRP A 399 9.57 49.53 1.92
C TRP A 399 10.48 48.59 2.71
N SER A 400 11.72 48.40 2.30
CA SER A 400 12.76 47.64 2.98
C SER A 400 13.07 48.15 4.40
N LYS A 401 12.93 49.44 4.70
CA LYS A 401 13.11 49.93 6.07
C LYS A 401 11.93 49.55 6.96
N LEU A 402 10.70 49.68 6.45
CA LEU A 402 9.51 49.26 7.19
C LEU A 402 9.52 47.75 7.39
N PHE A 403 9.85 46.98 6.36
CA PHE A 403 9.98 45.53 6.46
C PHE A 403 10.98 45.11 7.54
N ARG A 404 12.18 45.71 7.52
CA ARG A 404 13.21 45.48 8.57
C ARG A 404 12.75 45.85 9.96
N LYS A 405 11.87 46.82 10.11
CA LYS A 405 11.26 47.17 11.40
C LYS A 405 10.25 46.12 11.84
N VAL A 406 9.40 45.66 10.90
CA VAL A 406 8.35 44.66 11.17
C VAL A 406 8.98 43.32 11.55
N ILE A 407 9.96 42.82 10.81
CA ILE A 407 10.63 41.55 11.11
C ILE A 407 11.49 41.56 12.37
N LYS A 408 11.76 42.73 12.95
CA LYS A 408 12.44 42.85 14.25
C LYS A 408 11.49 42.81 15.45
N SER A 409 10.18 42.81 15.19
CA SER A 409 9.21 42.71 16.28
C SER A 409 9.27 41.30 16.91
N SER A 410 9.14 41.30 18.21
CA SER A 410 9.30 40.11 19.07
C SER A 410 8.31 38.96 18.81
N PHE A 411 7.24 39.25 18.08
CA PHE A 411 6.18 38.31 17.73
C PHE A 411 6.16 37.93 16.26
N VAL A 412 7.27 38.22 15.55
CA VAL A 412 7.50 37.76 14.17
C VAL A 412 8.53 36.64 14.19
N GLU A 413 8.16 35.51 13.65
CA GLU A 413 8.99 34.30 13.55
C GLU A 413 9.61 34.21 12.15
N SER A 414 10.87 33.78 12.09
CA SER A 414 11.58 33.62 10.82
C SER A 414 11.62 32.14 10.44
N HIS A 415 11.29 31.83 9.19
CA HIS A 415 11.28 30.49 8.63
C HIS A 415 12.06 30.43 7.32
N THR A 416 12.30 29.22 6.81
CA THR A 416 12.99 29.02 5.53
C THR A 416 12.26 29.68 4.35
N GLU A 417 10.95 29.87 4.43
CA GLU A 417 10.12 30.47 3.37
C GLU A 417 9.82 31.97 3.61
N GLY A 418 10.32 32.57 4.69
CA GLY A 418 10.05 33.98 5.00
C GLY A 418 9.75 34.20 6.48
N PHE A 419 8.74 35.03 6.75
CA PHE A 419 8.36 35.48 8.08
C PHE A 419 6.88 35.20 8.34
N SER A 420 6.51 34.89 9.59
CA SER A 420 5.12 34.72 10.02
C SER A 420 4.86 35.46 11.34
N LEU A 421 3.59 35.68 11.66
CA LEU A 421 3.20 36.10 13.01
C LEU A 421 3.15 34.88 13.92
N ASN A 422 3.51 35.10 15.20
CA ASN A 422 3.24 34.09 16.21
C ASN A 422 1.76 33.67 16.16
N PRO A 423 1.45 32.35 16.15
CA PRO A 423 0.11 31.84 15.89
C PRO A 423 -0.98 32.42 16.79
N ILE A 424 -0.69 32.63 18.09
CA ILE A 424 -1.64 33.15 19.07
C ILE A 424 -2.03 34.61 18.77
N LEU A 425 -1.03 35.44 18.48
CA LEU A 425 -1.26 36.84 18.09
C LEU A 425 -1.96 36.91 16.72
N GLY A 426 -1.52 36.09 15.77
CA GLY A 426 -2.12 36.00 14.45
C GLY A 426 -3.60 35.65 14.50
N GLU A 427 -3.97 34.62 15.29
CA GLU A 427 -5.36 34.21 15.49
C GLU A 427 -6.22 35.31 16.19
N TYR A 428 -5.67 35.95 17.23
CA TYR A 428 -6.34 37.06 17.90
C TYR A 428 -6.63 38.22 16.93
N LEU A 429 -5.65 38.64 16.16
CA LEU A 429 -5.80 39.74 15.19
C LEU A 429 -6.79 39.36 14.08
N HIS A 430 -6.69 38.12 13.57
CA HIS A 430 -7.59 37.61 12.54
C HIS A 430 -9.06 37.59 13.01
N LYS A 431 -9.33 37.19 14.25
CA LYS A 431 -10.69 37.21 14.85
C LYS A 431 -11.22 38.61 15.13
N ASN A 432 -10.35 39.57 15.47
CA ASN A 432 -10.73 40.90 15.91
C ASN A 432 -10.56 41.99 14.85
N GLN A 433 -10.38 41.63 13.57
CA GLN A 433 -10.31 42.58 12.46
C GLN A 433 -11.69 42.81 11.78
N PRO A 434 -11.89 43.95 11.10
CA PRO A 434 -13.11 44.19 10.32
C PRO A 434 -13.31 43.18 9.21
N THR A 435 -14.50 42.61 9.09
CA THR A 435 -14.83 41.56 8.07
C THR A 435 -14.57 42.06 6.63
N GLY A 436 -14.83 43.32 6.34
CA GLY A 436 -14.55 43.92 5.03
C GLY A 436 -13.05 43.90 4.67
N LEU A 437 -12.18 44.17 5.68
CA LEU A 437 -10.75 44.11 5.49
C LEU A 437 -10.30 42.67 5.20
N GLN A 438 -10.73 41.72 6.00
CA GLN A 438 -10.45 40.32 5.85
C GLN A 438 -10.79 39.81 4.45
N GLN A 439 -11.99 40.15 3.97
CA GLN A 439 -12.45 39.77 2.64
C GLN A 439 -11.61 40.41 1.53
N SER A 440 -11.24 41.68 1.66
CA SER A 440 -10.42 42.40 0.68
C SER A 440 -8.99 41.84 0.62
N VAL A 441 -8.37 41.56 1.77
CA VAL A 441 -7.04 40.95 1.84
C VAL A 441 -7.03 39.57 1.23
N ASN A 442 -8.02 38.73 1.56
CA ASN A 442 -8.13 37.38 0.99
C ASN A 442 -8.42 37.41 -0.53
N ALA A 443 -9.19 38.34 -1.03
CA ALA A 443 -9.41 38.51 -2.47
C ALA A 443 -8.13 38.85 -3.21
N TRP A 444 -7.36 39.82 -2.67
CA TRP A 444 -6.07 40.21 -3.25
C TRP A 444 -5.02 39.08 -3.19
N LEU A 445 -4.92 38.37 -2.07
CA LEU A 445 -4.02 37.21 -1.94
C LEU A 445 -4.38 36.10 -2.92
N SER A 446 -5.66 35.85 -3.13
CA SER A 446 -6.11 34.90 -4.12
C SER A 446 -5.63 35.28 -5.52
N GLU A 447 -5.76 36.53 -5.93
CA GLU A 447 -5.26 37.02 -7.23
C GLU A 447 -3.74 36.89 -7.34
N TYR A 448 -3.02 37.28 -6.28
CA TYR A 448 -1.56 37.18 -6.23
C TYR A 448 -1.05 35.73 -6.40
N TYR A 449 -1.68 34.77 -5.70
CA TYR A 449 -1.30 33.36 -5.82
C TYR A 449 -1.77 32.74 -7.13
N GLN A 450 -2.84 33.23 -7.74
CA GLN A 450 -3.26 32.81 -9.08
C GLN A 450 -2.21 33.23 -10.14
N GLU A 451 -1.68 34.46 -10.04
CA GLU A 451 -0.57 34.90 -10.90
C GLU A 451 0.70 34.06 -10.70
N LYS A 452 1.06 33.79 -9.43
CA LYS A 452 2.20 32.92 -9.12
C LYS A 452 2.03 31.50 -9.69
N TYR A 453 0.82 30.93 -9.59
CA TYR A 453 0.50 29.65 -10.18
C TYR A 453 0.70 29.66 -11.70
N GLN A 454 0.28 30.71 -12.40
CA GLN A 454 0.41 30.83 -13.86
C GLN A 454 1.87 31.03 -14.32
N GLN A 455 2.70 31.65 -13.49
CA GLN A 455 4.10 31.97 -13.80
C GLN A 455 5.09 30.87 -13.42
N SER A 456 4.68 29.94 -12.56
CA SER A 456 5.55 28.84 -12.09
C SER A 456 5.57 27.69 -13.08
N GLU A 457 6.70 26.97 -13.13
CA GLU A 457 6.81 25.76 -13.94
C GLU A 457 5.84 24.68 -13.46
N LEU A 458 5.23 23.99 -14.42
CA LEU A 458 4.25 22.94 -14.17
C LEU A 458 4.82 21.87 -13.24
N HIS A 459 4.03 21.49 -12.22
CA HIS A 459 4.32 20.43 -11.27
C HIS A 459 5.47 20.68 -10.28
N THR A 460 6.02 21.87 -10.22
CA THR A 460 6.98 22.25 -9.16
C THR A 460 6.27 22.45 -7.82
N GLU A 461 7.00 22.36 -6.71
CA GLU A 461 6.47 22.67 -5.36
C GLU A 461 5.86 24.07 -5.28
N LEU A 462 6.52 25.04 -5.92
CA LEU A 462 6.03 26.43 -6.01
C LEU A 462 4.67 26.51 -6.73
N HIS A 463 4.52 25.74 -7.82
CA HIS A 463 3.26 25.66 -8.58
C HIS A 463 2.12 25.09 -7.75
N LEU A 464 2.37 23.97 -7.06
CA LEU A 464 1.39 23.29 -6.22
C LEU A 464 1.04 24.11 -4.97
N GLY A 465 2.04 24.66 -4.30
CA GLY A 465 1.86 25.55 -3.13
C GLY A 465 1.06 26.81 -3.48
N ALA A 466 1.30 27.41 -4.64
CA ALA A 466 0.53 28.57 -5.11
C ALA A 466 -0.95 28.21 -5.35
N LEU A 467 -1.25 27.02 -5.86
CA LEU A 467 -2.64 26.55 -6.05
C LEU A 467 -3.38 26.40 -4.71
N VAL A 468 -2.75 25.85 -3.71
CA VAL A 468 -3.35 25.68 -2.38
C VAL A 468 -3.64 27.04 -1.72
N LYS A 469 -2.65 27.94 -1.69
CA LYS A 469 -2.79 29.29 -1.15
C LYS A 469 -3.85 30.11 -1.91
N PHE A 470 -3.90 29.99 -3.23
CA PHE A 470 -4.99 30.56 -4.05
C PHE A 470 -6.36 30.09 -3.59
N LEU A 471 -6.52 28.76 -3.41
CA LEU A 471 -7.77 28.16 -2.99
C LEU A 471 -8.22 28.64 -1.59
N GLU A 472 -7.32 28.58 -0.62
CA GLU A 472 -7.63 28.95 0.76
C GLU A 472 -8.09 30.41 0.88
N HIS A 473 -7.36 31.32 0.26
CA HIS A 473 -7.73 32.73 0.26
C HIS A 473 -8.97 33.02 -0.59
N GLY A 474 -9.07 32.37 -1.74
CA GLY A 474 -10.20 32.54 -2.65
C GLY A 474 -11.55 32.11 -2.03
N LEU A 475 -11.56 31.02 -1.29
CA LEU A 475 -12.76 30.52 -0.59
C LEU A 475 -13.19 31.39 0.60
N LYS A 476 -12.26 32.15 1.18
CA LYS A 476 -12.51 33.15 2.23
C LYS A 476 -12.92 34.52 1.66
N SER A 477 -12.81 34.73 0.35
CA SER A 477 -13.12 35.99 -0.34
C SER A 477 -14.58 36.06 -0.82
N GLN A 478 -14.97 37.23 -1.33
CA GLN A 478 -16.27 37.43 -1.99
C GLN A 478 -16.37 36.71 -3.37
N LYS A 479 -15.24 36.30 -4.00
CA LYS A 479 -15.19 35.66 -5.30
C LYS A 479 -15.30 34.13 -5.23
N LYS A 480 -15.85 33.60 -4.15
CA LYS A 480 -15.89 32.16 -3.83
C LYS A 480 -16.38 31.27 -4.99
N GLN A 481 -17.44 31.67 -5.71
CA GLN A 481 -17.98 30.86 -6.79
C GLN A 481 -17.01 30.77 -7.99
N GLN A 482 -16.42 31.89 -8.41
CA GLN A 482 -15.43 31.92 -9.51
C GLN A 482 -14.20 31.09 -9.18
N VAL A 483 -13.72 31.16 -7.94
CA VAL A 483 -12.60 30.35 -7.45
C VAL A 483 -12.96 28.87 -7.47
N THR A 484 -14.17 28.52 -7.05
CA THR A 484 -14.66 27.12 -7.06
C THR A 484 -14.65 26.54 -8.48
N ASP A 485 -15.24 27.26 -9.45
CA ASP A 485 -15.36 26.75 -10.82
C ASP A 485 -13.99 26.58 -11.49
N TRP A 486 -13.11 27.59 -11.33
CA TRP A 486 -11.75 27.52 -11.85
C TRP A 486 -10.93 26.39 -11.18
N PHE A 487 -11.03 26.25 -9.86
CA PHE A 487 -10.33 25.22 -9.10
C PHE A 487 -10.74 23.81 -9.54
N LEU A 488 -12.04 23.54 -9.63
CA LEU A 488 -12.54 22.22 -10.03
C LEU A 488 -12.11 21.81 -11.45
N GLU A 489 -11.96 22.79 -12.35
CA GLU A 489 -11.40 22.56 -13.68
C GLU A 489 -9.93 22.15 -13.60
N LYS A 490 -9.12 22.86 -12.80
CA LYS A 490 -7.68 22.59 -12.69
C LYS A 490 -7.37 21.31 -11.94
N ILE A 491 -8.04 21.04 -10.81
CA ILE A 491 -7.79 19.84 -10.01
C ILE A 491 -8.14 18.55 -10.77
N LYS A 492 -9.09 18.61 -11.72
CA LYS A 492 -9.38 17.50 -12.61
C LYS A 492 -8.16 17.11 -13.45
N LEU A 493 -7.39 18.08 -13.96
CA LEU A 493 -6.18 17.82 -14.74
C LEU A 493 -5.10 17.11 -13.89
N PHE A 494 -4.96 17.48 -12.62
CA PHE A 494 -4.04 16.79 -11.70
C PHE A 494 -4.48 15.34 -11.42
N SER A 495 -5.80 15.10 -11.30
CA SER A 495 -6.34 13.74 -11.16
C SER A 495 -6.07 12.89 -12.41
N GLU A 496 -6.22 13.47 -13.60
CA GLU A 496 -5.93 12.81 -14.88
C GLU A 496 -4.42 12.56 -15.07
N ALA A 497 -3.57 13.44 -14.52
CA ALA A 497 -2.11 13.28 -14.48
C ALA A 497 -1.62 12.30 -13.39
N GLY A 498 -2.53 11.66 -12.62
CA GLY A 498 -2.19 10.68 -11.61
C GLY A 498 -1.68 11.23 -10.27
N ARG A 499 -1.76 12.54 -10.02
CA ARG A 499 -1.32 13.18 -8.77
C ARG A 499 -2.32 13.01 -7.61
N HIS A 500 -2.73 11.76 -7.34
CA HIS A 500 -3.86 11.46 -6.47
C HIS A 500 -3.68 11.91 -5.02
N HIS A 501 -2.49 11.79 -4.43
CA HIS A 501 -2.21 12.27 -3.07
C HIS A 501 -2.43 13.77 -2.94
N PHE A 502 -1.88 14.56 -3.87
CA PHE A 502 -2.09 16.00 -3.92
C PHE A 502 -3.57 16.36 -4.10
N VAL A 503 -4.26 15.67 -5.02
CA VAL A 503 -5.70 15.87 -5.28
C VAL A 503 -6.53 15.61 -4.02
N ILE A 504 -6.25 14.55 -3.27
CA ILE A 504 -6.93 14.22 -2.03
C ILE A 504 -6.73 15.34 -1.00
N HIS A 505 -5.49 15.77 -0.79
CA HIS A 505 -5.17 16.82 0.18
C HIS A 505 -5.91 18.12 -0.13
N VAL A 506 -5.81 18.60 -1.37
CA VAL A 506 -6.41 19.89 -1.76
C VAL A 506 -7.94 19.82 -1.78
N LEU A 507 -8.51 18.67 -2.19
CA LEU A 507 -9.97 18.47 -2.12
C LEU A 507 -10.47 18.39 -0.67
N GLN A 508 -9.71 17.84 0.26
CA GLN A 508 -10.06 17.83 1.68
C GLN A 508 -10.10 19.25 2.25
N ILE A 509 -9.14 20.11 1.91
CA ILE A 509 -9.16 21.54 2.26
C ILE A 509 -10.41 22.21 1.64
N PHE A 510 -10.67 22.03 0.37
CA PHE A 510 -11.83 22.60 -0.31
C PHE A 510 -13.16 22.21 0.35
N LEU A 511 -13.31 20.93 0.69
CA LEU A 511 -14.56 20.38 1.27
C LEU A 511 -14.85 20.83 2.69
N GLN A 512 -13.89 21.40 3.42
CA GLN A 512 -14.12 22.08 4.69
C GLN A 512 -14.96 23.38 4.51
N TYR A 513 -14.80 24.05 3.36
CA TYR A 513 -15.49 25.29 3.06
C TYR A 513 -16.79 25.12 2.28
N GLN A 514 -16.89 24.06 1.45
CA GLN A 514 -18.04 23.87 0.56
C GLN A 514 -18.24 22.41 0.18
N LYS A 515 -19.44 21.87 0.43
CA LYS A 515 -19.83 20.55 -0.06
C LYS A 515 -20.15 20.65 -1.56
N ASN A 516 -19.47 19.83 -2.38
CA ASN A 516 -19.64 19.82 -3.82
C ASN A 516 -19.60 18.38 -4.37
N ALA A 517 -20.57 18.01 -5.19
CA ALA A 517 -20.71 16.64 -5.69
C ALA A 517 -19.55 16.22 -6.60
N LEU A 518 -19.06 17.12 -7.48
CA LEU A 518 -17.92 16.86 -8.35
C LEU A 518 -16.63 16.66 -7.54
N ALA A 519 -16.42 17.50 -6.52
CA ALA A 519 -15.27 17.39 -5.62
C ALA A 519 -15.23 16.02 -4.90
N PHE A 520 -16.37 15.57 -4.34
CA PHE A 520 -16.46 14.22 -3.75
C PHE A 520 -16.28 13.10 -4.78
N SER A 521 -16.72 13.28 -6.02
CA SER A 521 -16.49 12.31 -7.09
C SER A 521 -15.00 12.18 -7.45
N LEU A 522 -14.29 13.32 -7.57
CA LEU A 522 -12.83 13.34 -7.81
C LEU A 522 -12.05 12.78 -6.62
N LEU A 523 -12.47 13.09 -5.40
CA LEU A 523 -11.90 12.55 -4.17
C LEU A 523 -12.04 11.02 -4.13
N GLY A 524 -13.24 10.50 -4.43
CA GLY A 524 -13.48 9.06 -4.48
C GLY A 524 -12.68 8.35 -5.58
N LYS A 525 -12.52 8.98 -6.76
CA LYS A 525 -11.65 8.48 -7.84
C LYS A 525 -10.19 8.42 -7.41
N SER A 526 -9.72 9.42 -6.67
CA SER A 526 -8.34 9.48 -6.21
C SER A 526 -8.06 8.44 -5.12
N PHE A 527 -8.98 8.21 -4.18
CA PHE A 527 -8.89 7.10 -3.22
C PHE A 527 -8.93 5.74 -3.92
N PHE A 528 -9.78 5.59 -4.94
CA PHE A 528 -9.85 4.37 -5.74
C PHE A 528 -8.52 4.07 -6.45
N ALA A 529 -7.87 5.09 -7.03
CA ALA A 529 -6.58 4.95 -7.70
C ALA A 529 -5.45 4.58 -6.73
N LEU A 530 -5.55 4.98 -5.46
CA LEU A 530 -4.64 4.59 -4.37
C LEU A 530 -5.06 3.30 -3.66
N GLU A 531 -6.07 2.59 -4.19
CA GLU A 531 -6.59 1.32 -3.65
C GLU A 531 -7.19 1.43 -2.22
N ASP A 532 -7.44 2.65 -1.72
CA ASP A 532 -8.22 2.84 -0.49
C ASP A 532 -9.72 2.77 -0.80
N TYR A 533 -10.18 1.54 -1.07
CA TYR A 533 -11.56 1.28 -1.49
C TYR A 533 -12.60 1.65 -0.42
N GLN A 534 -12.24 1.65 0.86
CA GLN A 534 -13.15 2.04 1.95
C GLN A 534 -13.44 3.55 1.91
N GLN A 535 -12.40 4.38 1.84
CA GLN A 535 -12.57 5.84 1.72
C GLN A 535 -13.18 6.22 0.38
N ALA A 536 -12.83 5.51 -0.70
CA ALA A 536 -13.46 5.70 -2.00
C ALA A 536 -14.98 5.50 -1.94
N VAL A 537 -15.46 4.44 -1.29
CA VAL A 537 -16.91 4.17 -1.11
C VAL A 537 -17.59 5.33 -0.38
N ILE A 538 -17.02 5.81 0.73
CA ILE A 538 -17.61 6.91 1.52
C ILE A 538 -17.73 8.19 0.68
N ALA A 539 -16.67 8.55 -0.03
CA ALA A 539 -16.64 9.74 -0.88
C ALA A 539 -17.64 9.64 -2.05
N LEU A 540 -17.64 8.50 -2.76
CA LEU A 540 -18.52 8.27 -3.91
C LEU A 540 -20.01 8.19 -3.51
N GLN A 541 -20.35 7.57 -2.37
CA GLN A 541 -21.72 7.60 -1.84
C GLN A 541 -22.17 9.01 -1.49
N THR A 542 -21.27 9.83 -0.97
CA THR A 542 -21.58 11.24 -0.68
C THR A 542 -21.79 12.03 -1.96
N ALA A 543 -20.96 11.80 -2.99
CA ALA A 543 -21.14 12.37 -4.32
C ALA A 543 -22.52 11.99 -4.92
N GLU A 544 -22.89 10.70 -4.87
CA GLU A 544 -24.17 10.22 -5.38
C GLU A 544 -25.37 10.90 -4.70
N ARG A 545 -25.30 11.06 -3.35
CA ARG A 545 -26.35 11.76 -2.57
C ARG A 545 -26.48 13.22 -2.98
N LEU A 546 -25.38 13.93 -3.18
CA LEU A 546 -25.36 15.33 -3.59
C LEU A 546 -25.89 15.50 -5.01
N TRP A 547 -25.48 14.66 -5.98
CA TRP A 547 -26.03 14.69 -7.34
C TRP A 547 -27.54 14.45 -7.39
N LYS A 548 -28.06 13.55 -6.54
CA LYS A 548 -29.51 13.34 -6.38
C LYS A 548 -30.23 14.57 -5.81
N ALA A 549 -29.63 15.23 -4.83
CA ALA A 549 -30.19 16.47 -4.26
C ALA A 549 -30.23 17.61 -5.31
N GLU A 550 -29.26 17.66 -6.22
CA GLU A 550 -29.21 18.63 -7.32
C GLU A 550 -30.15 18.30 -8.49
N LYS A 551 -30.97 17.24 -8.39
CA LYS A 551 -31.85 16.71 -9.45
C LYS A 551 -31.12 16.32 -10.74
N LYS A 552 -29.84 15.97 -10.66
CA LYS A 552 -29.00 15.47 -11.75
C LYS A 552 -28.82 13.95 -11.71
N SER A 553 -29.85 13.22 -11.26
CA SER A 553 -29.78 11.76 -11.04
C SER A 553 -29.59 10.94 -12.32
N GLU A 554 -29.83 11.53 -13.49
CA GLU A 554 -29.77 10.88 -14.79
C GLU A 554 -28.55 11.29 -15.62
N SER A 555 -27.55 11.93 -15.01
CA SER A 555 -26.36 12.42 -15.70
C SER A 555 -25.28 11.35 -15.85
N LEU A 556 -24.42 11.52 -16.85
CA LEU A 556 -23.21 10.71 -17.07
C LEU A 556 -22.30 10.68 -15.82
N ALA A 557 -22.27 11.78 -15.04
CA ALA A 557 -21.51 11.88 -13.79
C ALA A 557 -21.99 10.86 -12.75
N VAL A 558 -23.30 10.67 -12.60
CA VAL A 558 -23.87 9.68 -11.66
C VAL A 558 -23.57 8.27 -12.11
N LEU A 559 -23.69 7.98 -13.42
CA LEU A 559 -23.32 6.68 -13.97
C LEU A 559 -21.84 6.35 -13.66
N THR A 560 -20.94 7.29 -13.91
CA THR A 560 -19.51 7.10 -13.63
C THR A 560 -19.23 6.85 -12.14
N VAL A 561 -19.91 7.58 -11.24
CA VAL A 561 -19.80 7.37 -9.78
C VAL A 561 -20.28 5.97 -9.39
N GLN A 562 -21.41 5.51 -9.94
CA GLN A 562 -21.96 4.18 -9.68
C GLN A 562 -21.05 3.06 -10.19
N LEU A 563 -20.38 3.23 -11.33
CA LEU A 563 -19.41 2.27 -11.86
C LEU A 563 -18.19 2.14 -10.91
N HIS A 564 -17.65 3.27 -10.47
CA HIS A 564 -16.54 3.23 -9.49
C HIS A 564 -16.98 2.62 -8.15
N LEU A 565 -18.19 2.93 -7.66
CA LEU A 565 -18.74 2.32 -6.45
C LEU A 565 -18.88 0.80 -6.59
N ALA A 566 -19.42 0.33 -7.73
CA ALA A 566 -19.57 -1.09 -7.98
C ALA A 566 -18.22 -1.81 -8.02
N THR A 567 -17.20 -1.20 -8.64
CA THR A 567 -15.84 -1.74 -8.66
C THR A 567 -15.23 -1.77 -7.26
N CYS A 568 -15.40 -0.70 -6.45
CA CYS A 568 -14.97 -0.70 -5.03
C CYS A 568 -15.63 -1.83 -4.23
N TYR A 569 -16.94 -2.05 -4.40
CA TYR A 569 -17.62 -3.14 -3.71
C TYR A 569 -17.12 -4.53 -4.12
N LEU A 570 -16.80 -4.73 -5.40
CA LEU A 570 -16.18 -5.98 -5.87
C LEU A 570 -14.82 -6.20 -5.21
N LYS A 571 -13.98 -5.16 -5.17
CA LYS A 571 -12.66 -5.22 -4.51
C LYS A 571 -12.78 -5.49 -3.00
N LEU A 572 -13.82 -4.98 -2.35
CA LEU A 572 -14.15 -5.26 -0.95
C LEU A 572 -14.91 -6.58 -0.73
N LYS A 573 -15.05 -7.42 -1.76
CA LYS A 573 -15.79 -8.72 -1.73
C LYS A 573 -17.27 -8.58 -1.35
N ARG A 574 -17.87 -7.38 -1.54
CA ARG A 574 -19.28 -7.07 -1.30
C ARG A 574 -20.09 -7.23 -2.59
N THR A 575 -20.19 -8.45 -3.10
CA THR A 575 -20.81 -8.76 -4.41
C THR A 575 -22.28 -8.38 -4.52
N SER A 576 -23.06 -8.52 -3.45
CA SER A 576 -24.47 -8.12 -3.42
C SER A 576 -24.67 -6.62 -3.63
N ASP A 577 -23.84 -5.78 -2.98
CA ASP A 577 -23.88 -4.32 -3.12
C ASP A 577 -23.41 -3.89 -4.50
N ALA A 578 -22.37 -4.54 -5.03
CA ALA A 578 -21.91 -4.34 -6.39
C ALA A 578 -23.03 -4.62 -7.42
N ASN A 579 -23.71 -5.77 -7.31
CA ASN A 579 -24.81 -6.17 -8.19
C ASN A 579 -25.97 -5.16 -8.16
N LEU A 580 -26.37 -4.72 -6.95
CA LEU A 580 -27.39 -3.70 -6.78
C LEU A 580 -26.99 -2.37 -7.46
N THR A 581 -25.73 -1.95 -7.29
CA THR A 581 -25.21 -0.70 -7.83
C THR A 581 -25.13 -0.75 -9.35
N VAL A 582 -24.64 -1.85 -9.95
CA VAL A 582 -24.60 -2.02 -11.40
C VAL A 582 -26.00 -2.05 -11.99
N LYS A 583 -26.98 -2.70 -11.34
CA LYS A 583 -28.39 -2.68 -11.79
C LYS A 583 -28.96 -1.27 -11.76
N LYS A 584 -28.68 -0.46 -10.74
CA LYS A 584 -29.06 0.96 -10.69
C LYS A 584 -28.41 1.73 -11.85
N ALA A 585 -27.12 1.55 -12.09
CA ALA A 585 -26.40 2.18 -13.19
C ALA A 585 -27.03 1.88 -14.56
N LEU A 586 -27.36 0.63 -14.81
CA LEU A 586 -28.00 0.20 -16.06
C LEU A 586 -29.49 0.62 -16.20
N SER A 587 -30.14 1.00 -15.10
CA SER A 587 -31.53 1.47 -15.10
C SER A 587 -31.67 2.99 -15.28
N ILE A 588 -30.55 3.74 -15.36
CA ILE A 588 -30.63 5.20 -15.57
C ILE A 588 -31.18 5.50 -16.98
N PRO A 589 -32.38 6.08 -17.09
CA PRO A 589 -32.91 6.53 -18.38
C PRO A 589 -32.14 7.78 -18.79
N SER A 590 -31.45 7.76 -19.92
CA SER A 590 -30.59 8.86 -20.30
C SER A 590 -30.87 9.39 -21.70
N THR A 591 -31.02 10.70 -21.77
CA THR A 591 -30.98 11.48 -23.02
C THR A 591 -29.53 11.85 -23.41
N GLU A 592 -28.56 11.72 -22.48
CA GLU A 592 -27.17 12.13 -22.67
C GLU A 592 -26.26 11.01 -23.23
N PHE A 593 -26.68 9.74 -23.14
CA PHE A 593 -25.88 8.61 -23.67
C PHE A 593 -26.75 7.53 -24.31
N ASN A 594 -26.22 6.93 -25.38
CA ASN A 594 -26.88 5.87 -26.13
C ASN A 594 -26.63 4.50 -25.46
N HIS A 595 -27.53 3.53 -25.68
CA HIS A 595 -27.39 2.14 -25.23
C HIS A 595 -26.08 1.45 -25.72
N ASN A 596 -25.40 2.03 -26.68
CA ASN A 596 -24.12 1.56 -27.22
C ASN A 596 -22.94 2.39 -26.75
N SER A 597 -23.04 3.15 -25.63
CA SER A 597 -21.93 3.93 -25.09
C SER A 597 -20.89 3.06 -24.39
N ILE A 598 -19.67 3.56 -24.28
CA ILE A 598 -18.54 2.87 -23.61
C ILE A 598 -18.85 2.65 -22.13
N GLU A 599 -19.55 3.59 -21.48
CA GLU A 599 -19.93 3.50 -20.07
C GLU A 599 -20.91 2.33 -19.80
N ILE A 600 -21.84 2.10 -20.73
CA ILE A 600 -22.73 0.93 -20.66
C ILE A 600 -21.93 -0.37 -20.85
N ALA A 601 -20.94 -0.37 -21.74
CA ALA A 601 -20.07 -1.52 -21.91
C ALA A 601 -19.27 -1.82 -20.62
N GLU A 602 -18.76 -0.79 -19.93
CA GLU A 602 -18.10 -0.96 -18.63
C GLU A 602 -19.06 -1.49 -17.54
N ALA A 603 -20.31 -0.99 -17.49
CA ALA A 603 -21.33 -1.52 -16.59
C ALA A 603 -21.62 -3.02 -16.85
N LEU A 604 -21.76 -3.40 -18.15
CA LEU A 604 -21.97 -4.80 -18.56
C LEU A 604 -20.75 -5.68 -18.24
N LYS A 605 -19.54 -5.14 -18.33
CA LYS A 605 -18.30 -5.83 -17.95
C LYS A 605 -18.29 -6.13 -16.46
N LEU A 606 -18.62 -5.17 -15.58
CA LEU A 606 -18.77 -5.40 -14.15
C LEU A 606 -19.89 -6.44 -13.86
N GLN A 607 -21.00 -6.37 -14.57
CA GLN A 607 -22.06 -7.37 -14.44
C GLN A 607 -21.59 -8.78 -14.87
N THR A 608 -20.71 -8.85 -15.87
CA THR A 608 -20.06 -10.11 -16.28
C THR A 608 -19.21 -10.67 -15.16
N GLU A 609 -18.37 -9.85 -14.51
CA GLU A 609 -17.54 -10.26 -13.39
C GLU A 609 -18.38 -10.78 -12.22
N ILE A 610 -19.47 -10.07 -11.87
CA ILE A 610 -20.42 -10.49 -10.84
C ILE A 610 -21.02 -11.85 -11.20
N ALA A 611 -21.50 -12.02 -12.45
CA ALA A 611 -22.12 -13.28 -12.89
C ALA A 611 -21.14 -14.46 -12.85
N VAL A 612 -19.84 -14.22 -13.09
CA VAL A 612 -18.79 -15.24 -12.93
C VAL A 612 -18.58 -15.61 -11.46
N ILE A 613 -18.53 -14.62 -10.57
CA ILE A 613 -18.40 -14.86 -9.11
C ILE A 613 -19.61 -15.66 -8.60
N GLU A 614 -20.82 -15.37 -9.11
CA GLU A 614 -22.06 -16.10 -8.80
C GLU A 614 -22.16 -17.48 -9.48
N GLY A 615 -21.21 -17.84 -10.35
CA GLY A 615 -21.20 -19.12 -11.10
C GLY A 615 -22.15 -19.17 -12.30
N GLU A 616 -22.76 -18.05 -12.70
CA GLU A 616 -23.70 -17.93 -13.81
C GLU A 616 -22.98 -17.78 -15.17
N TYR A 617 -22.15 -18.75 -15.56
CA TYR A 617 -21.24 -18.65 -16.72
C TYR A 617 -21.93 -18.41 -18.06
N LEU A 618 -23.14 -18.97 -18.28
CA LEU A 618 -23.91 -18.74 -19.50
C LEU A 618 -24.42 -17.30 -19.61
N LYS A 619 -24.83 -16.71 -18.49
CA LYS A 619 -25.22 -15.30 -18.42
C LYS A 619 -24.02 -14.39 -18.64
N ALA A 620 -22.87 -14.69 -17.99
CA ALA A 620 -21.62 -13.99 -18.19
C ALA A 620 -21.18 -13.99 -19.66
N LEU A 621 -21.30 -15.13 -20.35
CA LEU A 621 -20.97 -15.24 -21.77
C LEU A 621 -21.84 -14.31 -22.66
N LYS A 622 -23.16 -14.28 -22.43
CA LYS A 622 -24.08 -13.40 -23.17
C LYS A 622 -23.75 -11.92 -22.92
N LEU A 623 -23.42 -11.54 -21.68
CA LEU A 623 -23.04 -10.18 -21.34
C LEU A 623 -21.72 -9.78 -22.00
N SER A 624 -20.68 -10.63 -21.95
CA SER A 624 -19.39 -10.38 -22.60
C SER A 624 -19.52 -10.23 -24.12
N GLN A 625 -20.41 -11.00 -24.75
CA GLN A 625 -20.69 -10.88 -26.19
C GLN A 625 -21.32 -9.50 -26.52
N LYS A 626 -22.22 -8.99 -25.67
CA LYS A 626 -22.78 -7.63 -25.83
C LYS A 626 -21.69 -6.58 -25.68
N VAL A 627 -20.79 -6.71 -24.68
CA VAL A 627 -19.65 -5.79 -24.52
C VAL A 627 -18.77 -5.78 -25.76
N LEU A 628 -18.44 -6.94 -26.31
CA LEU A 628 -17.65 -7.04 -27.54
C LEU A 628 -18.36 -6.39 -28.74
N GLN A 629 -19.70 -6.51 -28.85
CA GLN A 629 -20.47 -5.88 -29.89
C GLN A 629 -20.43 -4.34 -29.79
N ILE A 630 -20.56 -3.79 -28.56
CA ILE A 630 -20.45 -2.35 -28.33
C ILE A 630 -19.02 -1.89 -28.67
N PHE A 631 -17.98 -2.58 -28.22
CA PHE A 631 -16.58 -2.21 -28.48
C PHE A 631 -16.26 -2.21 -30.00
N LYS A 632 -16.83 -3.15 -30.78
CA LYS A 632 -16.66 -3.20 -32.24
C LYS A 632 -17.35 -2.05 -32.96
N SER A 633 -18.40 -1.44 -32.39
CA SER A 633 -19.07 -0.29 -32.98
C SER A 633 -18.32 1.03 -32.80
N HIS A 634 -17.25 1.06 -31.94
CA HIS A 634 -16.44 2.24 -31.69
C HIS A 634 -15.06 2.14 -32.36
N GLN A 635 -14.65 3.18 -33.09
CA GLN A 635 -13.41 3.18 -33.87
C GLN A 635 -12.12 3.33 -33.05
N ASN A 636 -12.18 3.82 -31.80
CA ASN A 636 -11.02 4.19 -30.98
C ASN A 636 -10.79 3.27 -29.74
N ILE A 637 -11.26 2.02 -29.78
CA ILE A 637 -11.00 1.09 -28.68
C ILE A 637 -9.58 0.53 -28.80
N PRO A 638 -8.74 0.60 -27.76
CA PRO A 638 -7.40 0.01 -27.77
C PRO A 638 -7.45 -1.50 -28.06
N THR A 639 -6.52 -1.97 -28.90
CA THR A 639 -6.42 -3.41 -29.28
C THR A 639 -6.35 -4.32 -28.07
N LEU A 640 -5.69 -3.88 -26.98
CA LEU A 640 -5.58 -4.61 -25.73
C LEU A 640 -6.94 -4.82 -25.04
N GLN A 641 -7.81 -3.80 -25.00
CA GLN A 641 -9.14 -3.94 -24.40
C GLN A 641 -10.02 -4.93 -25.19
N LEU A 642 -9.92 -4.92 -26.53
CA LEU A 642 -10.58 -5.91 -27.39
C LEU A 642 -10.02 -7.32 -27.16
N ALA A 643 -8.72 -7.47 -26.94
CA ALA A 643 -8.10 -8.73 -26.62
C ALA A 643 -8.56 -9.27 -25.26
N GLN A 644 -8.66 -8.42 -24.24
CA GLN A 644 -9.14 -8.78 -22.91
C GLN A 644 -10.58 -9.28 -22.90
N ILE A 645 -11.51 -8.59 -23.58
CA ILE A 645 -12.90 -9.07 -23.65
C ILE A 645 -13.04 -10.35 -24.49
N LYS A 646 -12.26 -10.51 -25.56
CA LYS A 646 -12.19 -11.76 -26.33
C LYS A 646 -11.65 -12.90 -25.48
N PHE A 647 -10.62 -12.64 -24.65
CA PHE A 647 -10.10 -13.61 -23.70
C PHE A 647 -11.19 -14.08 -22.73
N THR A 648 -11.95 -13.16 -22.15
CA THR A 648 -13.08 -13.48 -21.27
C THR A 648 -14.11 -14.37 -21.96
N ILE A 649 -14.46 -14.07 -23.21
CA ILE A 649 -15.37 -14.88 -24.01
C ILE A 649 -14.79 -16.27 -24.30
N ALA A 650 -13.50 -16.34 -24.65
CA ALA A 650 -12.82 -17.60 -24.92
C ALA A 650 -12.79 -18.48 -23.65
N TRP A 651 -12.43 -17.91 -22.52
CA TRP A 651 -12.44 -18.60 -21.24
C TRP A 651 -13.84 -19.11 -20.84
N LEU A 652 -14.88 -18.26 -20.96
CA LEU A 652 -16.26 -18.67 -20.69
C LEU A 652 -16.73 -19.81 -21.61
N ASN A 653 -16.30 -19.82 -22.88
CA ASN A 653 -16.56 -20.93 -23.77
C ASN A 653 -15.84 -22.20 -23.33
N ALA A 654 -14.61 -22.11 -22.87
CA ALA A 654 -13.87 -23.27 -22.34
C ALA A 654 -14.56 -23.86 -21.10
N VAL A 655 -15.01 -23.00 -20.15
CA VAL A 655 -15.77 -23.43 -18.96
C VAL A 655 -17.08 -24.11 -19.35
N ASN A 656 -17.76 -23.61 -20.39
CA ASN A 656 -19.01 -24.19 -20.89
C ASN A 656 -18.75 -25.39 -21.85
N LYS A 657 -17.54 -25.97 -21.88
CA LYS A 657 -17.15 -27.11 -22.69
C LYS A 657 -17.15 -26.87 -24.22
N ASN A 658 -17.23 -25.63 -24.67
CA ASN A 658 -17.13 -25.27 -26.09
C ASN A 658 -15.64 -25.07 -26.49
N LEU A 659 -14.83 -26.13 -26.35
CA LEU A 659 -13.38 -26.10 -26.48
C LEU A 659 -12.89 -25.63 -27.84
N HIS A 660 -13.54 -26.01 -28.91
CA HIS A 660 -13.16 -25.60 -30.28
C HIS A 660 -13.28 -24.07 -30.49
N THR A 661 -14.40 -23.49 -30.05
CA THR A 661 -14.62 -22.04 -30.14
C THR A 661 -13.66 -21.27 -29.28
N ALA A 662 -13.38 -21.76 -28.05
CA ALA A 662 -12.42 -21.19 -27.14
C ALA A 662 -10.99 -21.17 -27.72
N GLY A 663 -10.55 -22.31 -28.27
CA GLY A 663 -9.23 -22.42 -28.89
C GLY A 663 -9.04 -21.48 -30.08
N LYS A 664 -10.06 -21.34 -30.92
CA LYS A 664 -10.04 -20.39 -32.05
C LYS A 664 -9.89 -18.94 -31.60
N LEU A 665 -10.61 -18.54 -30.54
CA LEU A 665 -10.53 -17.18 -30.00
C LEU A 665 -9.18 -16.88 -29.33
N PHE A 666 -8.58 -17.84 -28.61
CA PHE A 666 -7.24 -17.65 -28.04
C PHE A 666 -6.18 -17.48 -29.13
N LYS A 667 -6.24 -18.25 -30.22
CA LYS A 667 -5.37 -18.08 -31.38
C LYS A 667 -5.55 -16.70 -32.04
N GLU A 668 -6.81 -16.25 -32.26
CA GLU A 668 -7.08 -14.91 -32.78
C GLU A 668 -6.53 -13.78 -31.90
N ILE A 669 -6.42 -13.99 -30.58
CA ILE A 669 -5.81 -13.03 -29.68
C ILE A 669 -4.30 -13.01 -29.88
N LEU A 670 -3.66 -14.17 -29.90
CA LEU A 670 -2.21 -14.32 -30.11
C LEU A 670 -1.74 -13.76 -31.45
N ASP A 671 -2.51 -13.97 -32.51
CA ASP A 671 -2.23 -13.43 -33.86
C ASP A 671 -2.26 -11.91 -33.92
N LYS A 672 -3.01 -11.26 -33.00
CA LYS A 672 -3.23 -9.79 -32.98
C LYS A 672 -2.41 -9.08 -31.92
N LEU A 673 -1.68 -9.80 -31.08
CA LEU A 673 -0.75 -9.19 -30.14
C LEU A 673 0.55 -8.83 -30.88
N ASP A 674 0.88 -7.53 -30.89
CA ASP A 674 2.09 -7.01 -31.51
C ASP A 674 3.35 -7.53 -30.80
N ASP A 675 3.27 -7.71 -29.47
CA ASP A 675 4.32 -8.28 -28.63
C ASP A 675 3.97 -9.72 -28.23
N LYS A 676 4.72 -10.68 -28.75
CA LYS A 676 4.57 -12.10 -28.41
C LYS A 676 4.91 -12.42 -26.94
N ASN A 677 5.68 -11.55 -26.30
CA ASN A 677 6.03 -11.68 -24.89
C ASN A 677 5.06 -10.94 -23.97
N HIS A 678 3.99 -10.34 -24.51
CA HIS A 678 3.00 -9.66 -23.68
C HIS A 678 2.40 -10.64 -22.64
N PRO A 679 2.23 -10.23 -21.36
CA PRO A 679 1.70 -11.11 -20.31
C PRO A 679 0.40 -11.83 -20.68
N LEU A 680 -0.47 -11.22 -21.49
CA LEU A 680 -1.70 -11.86 -22.00
C LEU A 680 -1.41 -13.10 -22.85
N ALA A 681 -0.28 -13.15 -23.58
CA ALA A 681 0.12 -14.31 -24.39
C ALA A 681 0.39 -15.53 -23.50
N ILE A 682 1.02 -15.35 -22.35
CA ILE A 682 1.28 -16.42 -21.37
C ILE A 682 -0.02 -17.12 -20.98
N TYR A 683 -1.05 -16.33 -20.71
CA TYR A 683 -2.37 -16.86 -20.35
C TYR A 683 -3.06 -17.55 -21.53
N CYS A 684 -2.97 -16.98 -22.74
CA CYS A 684 -3.54 -17.58 -23.95
C CYS A 684 -2.88 -18.93 -24.26
N HIS A 685 -1.55 -19.01 -24.22
CA HIS A 685 -0.80 -20.25 -24.42
C HIS A 685 -1.14 -21.29 -23.35
N GLY A 686 -1.17 -20.90 -22.07
CA GLY A 686 -1.55 -21.79 -20.97
C GLY A 686 -2.98 -22.34 -21.11
N MET A 687 -3.93 -21.50 -21.54
CA MET A 687 -5.31 -21.93 -21.78
C MET A 687 -5.43 -22.83 -23.03
N LEU A 688 -4.68 -22.55 -24.11
CA LEU A 688 -4.63 -23.41 -25.28
C LEU A 688 -4.06 -24.79 -24.95
N ALA A 689 -2.98 -24.84 -24.19
CA ALA A 689 -2.41 -26.09 -23.70
C ALA A 689 -3.43 -26.92 -22.92
N ASN A 690 -4.19 -26.28 -22.02
CA ASN A 690 -5.23 -26.93 -21.23
C ASN A 690 -6.40 -27.41 -22.11
N ILE A 691 -6.78 -26.63 -23.13
CA ILE A 691 -7.81 -27.02 -24.09
C ILE A 691 -7.34 -28.26 -24.89
N TYR A 692 -6.11 -28.27 -25.43
CA TYR A 692 -5.57 -29.40 -26.18
C TYR A 692 -5.43 -30.64 -25.30
N GLN A 693 -5.02 -30.51 -24.05
CA GLN A 693 -5.00 -31.59 -23.09
C GLN A 693 -6.40 -32.21 -22.88
N ASN A 694 -7.45 -31.39 -22.77
CA ASN A 694 -8.83 -31.85 -22.60
C ASN A 694 -9.46 -32.38 -23.90
N MET A 695 -8.92 -32.07 -25.06
CA MET A 695 -9.34 -32.61 -26.34
C MET A 695 -8.82 -34.03 -26.64
N GLY A 696 -7.92 -34.52 -25.75
CA GLY A 696 -7.47 -35.92 -25.79
C GLY A 696 -6.11 -36.15 -26.41
N TYR A 697 -5.69 -37.43 -26.45
CA TYR A 697 -4.34 -37.91 -26.76
C TYR A 697 -3.76 -37.38 -28.07
N CYS A 698 -4.60 -37.27 -29.11
CA CYS A 698 -4.15 -36.78 -30.44
C CYS A 698 -3.64 -35.34 -30.43
N ASN A 699 -3.93 -34.56 -29.39
CA ASN A 699 -3.54 -33.15 -29.29
C ASN A 699 -2.46 -32.92 -28.21
N TYR A 700 -1.93 -33.97 -27.61
CA TYR A 700 -0.95 -33.85 -26.53
C TYR A 700 0.35 -33.17 -26.96
N GLN A 701 0.79 -33.40 -28.20
CA GLN A 701 1.98 -32.72 -28.73
C GLN A 701 1.74 -31.20 -28.82
N GLN A 702 0.58 -30.78 -29.30
CA GLN A 702 0.20 -29.35 -29.36
C GLN A 702 0.05 -28.76 -27.96
N ALA A 703 -0.49 -29.50 -27.00
CA ALA A 703 -0.59 -29.05 -25.62
C ALA A 703 0.81 -28.79 -25.00
N TYR A 704 1.77 -29.66 -25.29
CA TYR A 704 3.14 -29.50 -24.79
C TYR A 704 3.82 -28.27 -25.40
N GLU A 705 3.71 -28.05 -26.69
CA GLU A 705 4.26 -26.89 -27.40
C GLU A 705 3.70 -25.58 -26.84
N GLU A 706 2.38 -25.51 -26.56
CA GLU A 706 1.74 -24.34 -25.99
C GLU A 706 2.17 -24.10 -24.53
N TYR A 707 2.40 -25.19 -23.74
CA TYR A 707 2.96 -25.04 -22.38
C TYR A 707 4.39 -24.53 -22.40
N GLU A 708 5.24 -24.95 -23.36
CA GLU A 708 6.60 -24.45 -23.50
C GLU A 708 6.62 -22.97 -23.86
N LEU A 709 5.79 -22.53 -24.82
CA LEU A 709 5.65 -21.12 -25.20
C LEU A 709 5.17 -20.26 -24.01
N ALA A 710 4.22 -20.78 -23.22
CA ALA A 710 3.78 -20.09 -22.01
C ALA A 710 4.91 -19.98 -20.98
N LEU A 711 5.72 -21.02 -20.81
CA LEU A 711 6.83 -21.04 -19.86
C LEU A 711 7.95 -20.09 -20.29
N GLU A 712 8.35 -20.12 -21.56
CA GLU A 712 9.37 -19.23 -22.11
C GLU A 712 8.97 -17.75 -21.93
N SER A 713 7.74 -17.41 -22.31
CA SER A 713 7.21 -16.05 -22.10
C SER A 713 7.12 -15.68 -20.63
N ALA A 714 6.78 -16.60 -19.72
CA ALA A 714 6.73 -16.36 -18.29
C ALA A 714 8.14 -16.17 -17.68
N GLU A 715 9.13 -16.90 -18.15
CA GLU A 715 10.52 -16.74 -17.71
C GLU A 715 11.10 -15.39 -18.14
N ILE A 716 10.78 -14.92 -19.33
CA ILE A 716 11.18 -13.61 -19.84
C ILE A 716 10.51 -12.48 -19.03
N ASN A 717 9.19 -12.56 -18.80
CA ASN A 717 8.42 -11.48 -18.16
C ASN A 717 8.52 -11.45 -16.65
N PHE A 718 8.57 -12.62 -16.01
CA PHE A 718 8.45 -12.71 -14.54
C PHE A 718 9.72 -13.26 -13.88
N GLY A 719 10.63 -13.85 -14.65
CA GLY A 719 11.81 -14.51 -14.14
C GLY A 719 11.56 -15.95 -13.65
N LEU A 720 12.68 -16.65 -13.36
CA LEU A 720 12.68 -18.09 -13.08
C LEU A 720 12.02 -18.48 -11.74
N THR A 721 12.05 -17.55 -10.76
CA THR A 721 11.59 -17.79 -9.38
C THR A 721 10.16 -17.34 -9.13
N HIS A 722 9.55 -16.66 -10.10
CA HIS A 722 8.20 -16.11 -9.95
C HIS A 722 7.14 -17.22 -9.76
N PRO A 723 6.16 -17.05 -8.87
CA PRO A 723 5.12 -18.05 -8.63
C PRO A 723 4.43 -18.57 -9.90
N ARG A 724 4.17 -17.70 -10.86
CA ARG A 724 3.55 -18.07 -12.15
C ARG A 724 4.43 -18.97 -13.00
N THR A 725 5.73 -18.66 -13.11
CA THR A 725 6.71 -19.49 -13.80
C THR A 725 6.76 -20.87 -13.15
N LEU A 726 6.80 -20.91 -11.81
CA LEU A 726 6.80 -22.17 -11.05
C LEU A 726 5.49 -22.97 -11.18
N GLN A 727 4.34 -22.28 -11.34
CA GLN A 727 3.06 -22.93 -11.62
C GLN A 727 3.03 -23.56 -13.00
N LEU A 728 3.53 -22.89 -14.04
CA LEU A 728 3.64 -23.43 -15.39
C LEU A 728 4.56 -24.65 -15.44
N ILE A 729 5.73 -24.58 -14.79
CA ILE A 729 6.61 -25.74 -14.65
C ILE A 729 5.86 -26.92 -13.99
N ALA A 730 5.06 -26.65 -12.94
CA ALA A 730 4.26 -27.70 -12.29
C ALA A 730 3.17 -28.28 -13.22
N ALA A 731 2.55 -27.44 -14.05
CA ALA A 731 1.57 -27.89 -15.03
C ALA A 731 2.22 -28.78 -16.08
N ILE A 732 3.38 -28.39 -16.63
CA ILE A 732 4.15 -29.20 -17.58
C ILE A 732 4.59 -30.53 -16.96
N ILE A 733 5.12 -30.52 -15.75
CA ILE A 733 5.48 -31.74 -15.01
C ILE A 733 4.26 -32.67 -14.86
N SER A 734 3.09 -32.13 -14.51
CA SER A 734 1.85 -32.91 -14.38
C SER A 734 1.40 -33.50 -15.72
N PHE A 735 1.54 -32.71 -16.76
CA PHE A 735 1.17 -33.10 -18.11
C PHE A 735 2.14 -34.13 -18.72
N SER A 736 3.46 -33.95 -18.60
CA SER A 736 4.48 -34.91 -19.04
C SER A 736 4.34 -36.27 -18.35
N ARG A 737 3.83 -36.25 -17.12
CA ARG A 737 3.51 -37.44 -16.37
C ARG A 737 2.33 -38.23 -16.96
N ILE A 738 1.28 -37.50 -17.41
CA ILE A 738 0.14 -38.11 -18.10
C ILE A 738 0.61 -38.77 -19.41
N ARG A 739 1.64 -38.22 -20.06
CA ARG A 739 2.27 -38.77 -21.26
C ARG A 739 3.22 -39.97 -21.00
N GLY A 740 3.61 -40.17 -19.73
CA GLY A 740 4.61 -41.21 -19.38
C GLY A 740 6.05 -40.79 -19.65
N GLU A 741 6.35 -39.50 -19.87
CA GLU A 741 7.68 -38.94 -20.15
C GLU A 741 8.44 -38.61 -18.86
N TYR A 742 8.91 -39.65 -18.16
CA TYR A 742 9.53 -39.49 -16.84
C TYR A 742 10.90 -38.79 -16.90
N ASP A 743 11.67 -38.91 -17.98
CA ASP A 743 12.93 -38.18 -18.16
C ASP A 743 12.72 -36.66 -18.19
N THR A 744 11.69 -36.20 -18.89
CA THR A 744 11.29 -34.79 -18.94
C THR A 744 10.83 -34.29 -17.55
N VAL A 745 10.10 -35.12 -16.81
CA VAL A 745 9.67 -34.86 -15.44
C VAL A 745 10.89 -34.67 -14.52
N ASP A 746 11.92 -35.50 -14.64
CA ASP A 746 13.15 -35.43 -13.84
C ASP A 746 13.93 -34.15 -14.13
N ILE A 747 14.14 -33.79 -15.40
CA ILE A 747 14.83 -32.56 -15.80
C ILE A 747 14.10 -31.33 -15.29
N LEU A 748 12.80 -31.25 -15.49
CA LEU A 748 11.99 -30.09 -15.03
C LEU A 748 11.90 -29.98 -13.50
N THR A 749 11.91 -31.14 -12.83
CA THR A 749 11.93 -31.16 -11.35
C THR A 749 13.26 -30.67 -10.81
N GLN A 750 14.38 -31.06 -11.39
CA GLN A 750 15.72 -30.57 -11.04
C GLN A 750 15.85 -29.07 -11.33
N ARG A 751 15.39 -28.62 -12.52
CA ARG A 751 15.35 -27.18 -12.86
C ARG A 751 14.54 -26.37 -11.88
N ARG A 752 13.40 -26.88 -11.46
CA ARG A 752 12.54 -26.25 -10.49
C ARG A 752 13.18 -26.17 -9.11
N HIS A 753 13.89 -27.24 -8.68
CA HIS A 753 14.65 -27.23 -7.43
C HIS A 753 15.75 -26.16 -7.48
N ALA A 754 16.53 -26.08 -8.54
CA ALA A 754 17.56 -25.07 -8.70
C ALA A 754 17.00 -23.65 -8.65
N ASN A 755 15.84 -23.42 -9.29
CA ASN A 755 15.16 -22.13 -9.25
C ASN A 755 14.64 -21.77 -7.84
N MET A 756 14.36 -22.76 -7.01
CA MET A 756 13.89 -22.57 -5.63
C MET A 756 15.05 -22.38 -4.64
N GLU A 757 16.20 -22.99 -4.85
CA GLU A 757 17.39 -22.78 -4.03
C GLU A 757 17.99 -21.38 -4.17
N ILE A 758 17.69 -20.68 -5.28
CA ILE A 758 18.10 -19.29 -5.52
C ILE A 758 17.25 -18.30 -4.68
N SER A 759 16.04 -18.68 -4.26
CA SER A 759 15.18 -17.88 -3.40
C SER A 759 15.35 -18.32 -1.94
N ASN A 760 15.98 -17.50 -1.08
CA ASN A 760 16.04 -17.74 0.36
C ASN A 760 14.61 -17.97 0.88
N PHE A 761 14.37 -19.16 1.46
CA PHE A 761 13.04 -19.59 1.89
C PHE A 761 12.57 -18.82 3.13
N GLU A 762 11.56 -18.01 2.96
CA GLU A 762 10.65 -17.70 4.06
C GLU A 762 9.59 -18.80 4.18
N GLU A 763 9.26 -19.15 5.43
CA GLU A 763 8.18 -20.07 5.73
C GLU A 763 6.85 -19.42 5.38
N THR A 764 6.26 -19.73 4.23
CA THR A 764 4.93 -19.25 3.79
C THR A 764 4.04 -20.43 3.38
N PRO A 765 2.70 -20.30 3.44
CA PRO A 765 1.79 -21.35 2.96
C PRO A 765 2.00 -21.71 1.50
N ALA A 766 2.42 -20.73 0.68
CA ALA A 766 2.77 -20.97 -0.72
C ALA A 766 3.99 -21.87 -0.87
N VAL A 767 5.01 -21.71 -0.02
CA VAL A 767 6.20 -22.59 0.02
C VAL A 767 5.79 -23.99 0.48
N ALA A 768 4.98 -24.14 1.52
CA ALA A 768 4.49 -25.42 1.98
C ALA A 768 3.71 -26.19 0.89
N LYS A 769 2.84 -25.50 0.16
CA LYS A 769 2.11 -26.06 -0.99
C LYS A 769 3.07 -26.55 -2.11
N ARG A 770 4.16 -25.81 -2.35
CA ARG A 770 5.20 -26.20 -3.31
C ARG A 770 5.97 -27.44 -2.86
N LEU A 771 6.38 -27.44 -1.58
CA LEU A 771 7.07 -28.58 -0.97
C LEU A 771 6.21 -29.84 -1.03
N ASN A 772 4.89 -29.74 -0.76
CA ASN A 772 3.93 -30.82 -0.93
C ASN A 772 3.93 -31.37 -2.37
N LYS A 773 3.86 -30.48 -3.38
CA LYS A 773 3.87 -30.89 -4.79
C LYS A 773 5.16 -31.61 -5.18
N ILE A 774 6.32 -31.04 -4.78
CA ILE A 774 7.62 -31.65 -5.05
C ILE A 774 7.75 -32.99 -4.32
N GLY A 775 7.33 -33.04 -3.06
CA GLY A 775 7.32 -34.29 -2.29
C GLY A 775 6.51 -35.39 -2.98
N CYS A 776 5.31 -35.08 -3.50
CA CYS A 776 4.50 -36.03 -4.27
C CYS A 776 5.21 -36.51 -5.55
N LEU A 777 5.98 -35.64 -6.22
CA LEU A 777 6.74 -35.97 -7.40
C LEU A 777 7.88 -36.97 -7.11
N LEU A 778 8.63 -36.68 -6.05
CA LEU A 778 9.69 -37.57 -5.59
C LEU A 778 9.16 -38.93 -5.10
N TYR A 779 7.98 -38.92 -4.46
CA TYR A 779 7.28 -40.15 -4.09
C TYR A 779 7.04 -41.05 -5.29
N GLN A 780 6.54 -40.51 -6.39
CA GLN A 780 6.25 -41.29 -7.62
C GLN A 780 7.50 -41.78 -8.33
N GLN A 781 8.63 -41.09 -8.12
CA GLN A 781 9.95 -41.53 -8.60
C GLN A 781 10.60 -42.59 -7.69
N GLY A 782 9.92 -43.02 -6.60
CA GLY A 782 10.47 -43.93 -5.63
C GLY A 782 11.54 -43.34 -4.69
N LYS A 783 11.78 -42.00 -4.74
CA LYS A 783 12.74 -41.30 -3.89
C LYS A 783 12.13 -40.95 -2.54
N TYR A 784 11.67 -41.98 -1.79
CA TYR A 784 10.85 -41.82 -0.58
C TYR A 784 11.50 -40.98 0.51
N ALA A 785 12.83 -41.11 0.73
CA ALA A 785 13.52 -40.36 1.80
C ALA A 785 13.48 -38.84 1.58
N PHE A 786 13.77 -38.38 0.36
CA PHE A 786 13.70 -36.94 0.03
C PHE A 786 12.26 -36.43 0.01
N SER A 787 11.32 -37.25 -0.48
CA SER A 787 9.90 -36.93 -0.44
C SER A 787 9.39 -36.72 0.99
N GLU A 788 9.75 -37.65 1.91
CA GLU A 788 9.38 -37.58 3.33
C GLU A 788 9.91 -36.29 3.96
N GLN A 789 11.18 -35.94 3.71
CA GLN A 789 11.80 -34.73 4.26
C GLN A 789 11.08 -33.44 3.80
N LEU A 790 10.77 -33.33 2.51
CA LEU A 790 10.07 -32.15 1.98
C LEU A 790 8.63 -32.04 2.47
N LEU A 791 7.92 -33.16 2.58
CA LEU A 791 6.54 -33.17 3.07
C LEU A 791 6.47 -32.89 4.58
N GLN A 792 7.48 -33.29 5.37
CA GLN A 792 7.59 -32.91 6.77
C GLN A 792 7.83 -31.40 6.95
N GLN A 793 8.71 -30.81 6.11
CA GLN A 793 8.89 -29.36 6.10
C GLN A 793 7.59 -28.63 5.72
N ALA A 794 6.88 -29.10 4.68
CA ALA A 794 5.58 -28.54 4.29
C ALA A 794 4.56 -28.59 5.44
N LEU A 795 4.53 -29.73 6.14
CA LEU A 795 3.65 -29.93 7.29
C LEU A 795 3.99 -28.94 8.43
N GLN A 796 5.26 -28.80 8.77
CA GLN A 796 5.72 -27.86 9.81
C GLN A 796 5.31 -26.40 9.48
N ILE A 797 5.53 -25.97 8.26
CA ILE A 797 5.16 -24.62 7.81
C ILE A 797 3.62 -24.45 7.88
N ASN A 798 2.85 -25.41 7.38
CA ASN A 798 1.38 -25.35 7.42
C ASN A 798 0.83 -25.31 8.86
N CYS A 799 1.35 -26.15 9.76
CA CYS A 799 0.95 -26.14 11.17
C CYS A 799 1.27 -24.82 11.87
N LYS A 800 2.44 -24.22 11.57
CA LYS A 800 2.89 -22.98 12.18
C LYS A 800 2.07 -21.76 11.72
N ILE A 801 1.71 -21.69 10.43
CA ILE A 801 1.11 -20.50 9.81
C ILE A 801 -0.41 -20.62 9.67
N LEU A 802 -0.91 -21.79 9.23
CA LEU A 802 -2.33 -21.98 8.91
C LEU A 802 -3.13 -22.68 10.03
N SER A 803 -2.48 -23.33 10.95
CA SER A 803 -3.00 -24.23 11.99
C SER A 803 -3.07 -25.72 11.58
N GLU A 804 -3.18 -26.58 12.60
CA GLU A 804 -3.37 -28.04 12.37
C GLU A 804 -4.70 -28.35 11.67
N GLN A 805 -5.74 -27.54 11.88
CA GLN A 805 -7.07 -27.70 11.31
C GLN A 805 -7.25 -26.92 9.99
N HIS A 806 -6.32 -27.08 9.05
CA HIS A 806 -6.40 -26.41 7.76
C HIS A 806 -6.38 -27.42 6.59
N PRO A 807 -7.10 -27.19 5.46
CA PRO A 807 -7.13 -28.11 4.33
C PRO A 807 -5.76 -28.46 3.74
N GLN A 808 -4.82 -27.51 3.69
CA GLN A 808 -3.44 -27.76 3.21
C GLN A 808 -2.64 -28.62 4.20
N THR A 809 -2.88 -28.47 5.50
CA THR A 809 -2.28 -29.32 6.52
C THR A 809 -2.79 -30.77 6.38
N ALA A 810 -4.09 -30.95 6.10
CA ALA A 810 -4.65 -32.26 5.78
C ALA A 810 -4.05 -32.90 4.51
N GLU A 811 -3.71 -32.10 3.50
CA GLU A 811 -3.01 -32.56 2.29
C GLU A 811 -1.61 -33.07 2.63
N SER A 812 -0.84 -32.35 3.44
CA SER A 812 0.50 -32.77 3.90
C SER A 812 0.43 -34.07 4.69
N PHE A 813 -0.52 -34.22 5.60
CA PHE A 813 -0.76 -35.48 6.33
C PHE A 813 -1.10 -36.64 5.38
N HIS A 814 -1.98 -36.41 4.41
CA HIS A 814 -2.36 -37.43 3.44
C HIS A 814 -1.15 -37.93 2.63
N ASN A 815 -0.33 -36.99 2.14
CA ASN A 815 0.85 -37.31 1.34
C ASN A 815 1.92 -38.05 2.14
N LEU A 816 2.16 -37.67 3.40
CA LEU A 816 3.02 -38.42 4.32
C LEU A 816 2.49 -39.83 4.57
N GLY A 817 1.17 -39.98 4.71
CA GLY A 817 0.54 -41.29 4.82
C GLY A 817 0.84 -42.21 3.63
N LEU A 818 0.82 -41.68 2.41
CA LEU A 818 1.18 -42.43 1.19
C LEU A 818 2.64 -42.93 1.21
N ILE A 819 3.58 -42.06 1.63
CA ILE A 819 5.00 -42.44 1.72
C ILE A 819 5.20 -43.57 2.73
N HIS A 820 4.69 -43.39 3.95
CA HIS A 820 4.84 -44.39 4.99
C HIS A 820 4.18 -45.72 4.64
N LYS A 821 3.04 -45.68 3.93
CA LYS A 821 2.43 -46.88 3.35
C LYS A 821 3.37 -47.62 2.40
N SER A 822 4.03 -46.88 1.47
CA SER A 822 4.95 -47.47 0.49
C SER A 822 6.23 -47.98 1.15
N GLN A 823 6.67 -47.40 2.24
CA GLN A 823 7.78 -47.85 3.08
C GLN A 823 7.39 -49.02 4.02
N LYS A 824 6.16 -49.52 3.94
CA LYS A 824 5.58 -50.57 4.83
C LYS A 824 5.54 -50.17 6.31
N ARG A 825 5.56 -48.87 6.64
CA ARG A 825 5.42 -48.30 7.99
C ARG A 825 3.92 -48.06 8.27
N TYR A 826 3.13 -49.12 8.31
CA TYR A 826 1.67 -49.05 8.27
C TYR A 826 1.05 -48.33 9.46
N HIS A 827 1.57 -48.49 10.68
CA HIS A 827 1.06 -47.76 11.85
C HIS A 827 1.21 -46.27 11.76
N THR A 828 2.35 -45.80 11.27
CA THR A 828 2.59 -44.34 11.07
C THR A 828 1.69 -43.82 9.94
N ALA A 829 1.53 -44.57 8.86
CA ALA A 829 0.63 -44.24 7.77
C ALA A 829 -0.85 -44.10 8.24
N GLU A 830 -1.28 -45.01 9.11
CA GLU A 830 -2.63 -44.99 9.69
C GLU A 830 -2.89 -43.68 10.47
N ILE A 831 -1.93 -43.24 11.30
CA ILE A 831 -2.05 -42.00 12.07
C ILE A 831 -2.23 -40.82 11.11
N TYR A 832 -1.38 -40.71 10.10
CA TYR A 832 -1.44 -39.60 9.14
C TYR A 832 -2.72 -39.60 8.31
N PHE A 833 -3.19 -40.76 7.82
CA PHE A 833 -4.44 -40.84 7.07
C PHE A 833 -5.66 -40.49 7.95
N LYS A 834 -5.69 -40.93 9.24
CA LYS A 834 -6.77 -40.58 10.18
C LYS A 834 -6.79 -39.08 10.46
N GLN A 835 -5.65 -38.44 10.67
CA GLN A 835 -5.54 -36.99 10.82
C GLN A 835 -6.07 -36.25 9.59
N ALA A 836 -5.62 -36.64 8.39
CA ALA A 836 -6.11 -36.06 7.15
C ALA A 836 -7.61 -36.23 6.96
N LEU A 837 -8.15 -37.43 7.26
CA LEU A 837 -9.57 -37.72 7.19
C LEU A 837 -10.39 -36.88 8.19
N GLN A 838 -9.95 -36.80 9.44
CA GLN A 838 -10.62 -36.02 10.48
C GLN A 838 -10.72 -34.54 10.07
N ILE A 839 -9.65 -33.95 9.63
CA ILE A 839 -9.62 -32.54 9.21
C ILE A 839 -10.54 -32.30 8.00
N ARG A 840 -10.47 -33.20 6.98
CA ARG A 840 -11.30 -33.09 5.78
C ARG A 840 -12.78 -33.30 6.05
N SER A 841 -13.15 -34.25 6.89
CA SER A 841 -14.55 -34.48 7.26
C SER A 841 -15.15 -33.33 8.06
N GLN A 842 -14.38 -32.70 8.96
CA GLN A 842 -14.83 -31.54 9.74
C GLN A 842 -14.96 -30.25 8.88
N LEU A 843 -14.04 -30.02 7.98
CA LEU A 843 -13.99 -28.75 7.21
C LEU A 843 -14.78 -28.80 5.90
N LEU A 844 -14.74 -29.93 5.20
CA LEU A 844 -15.32 -30.08 3.86
C LEU A 844 -16.63 -30.90 3.89
N GLY A 845 -16.87 -31.62 4.97
CA GLY A 845 -18.01 -32.56 5.12
C GLY A 845 -17.69 -33.99 4.66
N GLU A 846 -18.50 -34.91 5.13
CA GLU A 846 -18.33 -36.35 4.86
C GLU A 846 -18.52 -36.72 3.38
N GLN A 847 -19.38 -35.99 2.66
CA GLN A 847 -19.72 -36.21 1.26
C GLN A 847 -18.78 -35.50 0.28
N HIS A 848 -17.69 -34.89 0.74
CA HIS A 848 -16.79 -34.18 -0.12
C HIS A 848 -15.79 -35.12 -0.82
N PRO A 849 -15.45 -34.89 -2.11
CA PRO A 849 -14.52 -35.73 -2.88
C PRO A 849 -13.14 -35.94 -2.22
N MET A 850 -12.59 -34.90 -1.57
CA MET A 850 -11.32 -35.01 -0.87
C MET A 850 -11.41 -35.87 0.38
N THR A 851 -12.56 -35.89 1.03
CA THR A 851 -12.85 -36.81 2.16
C THR A 851 -12.90 -38.24 1.65
N ALA A 852 -13.59 -38.49 0.54
CA ALA A 852 -13.63 -39.81 -0.11
C ALA A 852 -12.20 -40.33 -0.48
N ASN A 853 -11.32 -39.43 -0.96
CA ASN A 853 -9.93 -39.80 -1.26
C ASN A 853 -9.16 -40.23 0.01
N SER A 854 -9.36 -39.55 1.16
CA SER A 854 -8.76 -39.98 2.43
C SER A 854 -9.32 -41.31 2.93
N ILE A 855 -10.64 -41.54 2.80
CA ILE A 855 -11.30 -42.79 3.13
C ILE A 855 -10.72 -43.92 2.26
N ASN A 856 -10.63 -43.74 0.96
CA ASN A 856 -10.09 -44.70 0.03
C ASN A 856 -8.61 -45.07 0.33
N SER A 857 -7.78 -44.09 0.68
CA SER A 857 -6.37 -44.29 1.03
C SER A 857 -6.19 -45.03 2.35
N LEU A 858 -7.04 -44.74 3.36
CA LEU A 858 -7.08 -45.43 4.65
C LEU A 858 -7.54 -46.90 4.44
N ALA A 859 -8.57 -47.09 3.63
CA ALA A 859 -9.07 -48.45 3.30
C ALA A 859 -8.01 -49.29 2.56
N ALA A 860 -7.32 -48.69 1.58
CA ALA A 860 -6.20 -49.33 0.88
C ALA A 860 -5.02 -49.67 1.82
N LEU A 861 -4.79 -48.87 2.86
CA LEU A 861 -3.84 -49.21 3.93
C LEU A 861 -4.32 -50.43 4.73
N TYR A 862 -5.60 -50.49 5.13
CA TYR A 862 -6.17 -51.63 5.87
C TYR A 862 -6.10 -52.92 5.07
N CYS A 863 -6.29 -52.83 3.74
CA CYS A 863 -6.04 -54.01 2.85
C CYS A 863 -4.57 -54.50 2.95
N CYS A 864 -3.59 -53.57 2.94
CA CYS A 864 -2.18 -53.92 3.10
C CYS A 864 -1.87 -54.52 4.51
N MET A 865 -2.67 -54.17 5.52
CA MET A 865 -2.58 -54.75 6.89
C MET A 865 -3.34 -56.04 7.09
N GLY A 866 -4.08 -56.54 6.07
CA GLY A 866 -4.96 -57.70 6.20
C GLY A 866 -6.30 -57.44 6.97
N LYS A 867 -6.61 -56.19 7.27
CA LYS A 867 -7.81 -55.77 8.00
C LYS A 867 -9.00 -55.56 7.05
N TYR A 868 -9.42 -56.62 6.36
CA TYR A 868 -10.40 -56.53 5.28
C TYR A 868 -11.81 -56.16 5.79
N GLN A 869 -12.18 -56.59 6.99
CA GLN A 869 -13.48 -56.25 7.58
C GLN A 869 -13.65 -54.77 7.87
N GLU A 870 -12.53 -54.07 8.13
CA GLU A 870 -12.50 -52.62 8.34
C GLU A 870 -12.40 -51.88 6.99
N ALA A 871 -11.73 -52.47 5.98
CA ALA A 871 -11.52 -51.84 4.67
C ALA A 871 -12.79 -51.83 3.81
N GLU A 872 -13.60 -52.89 3.81
CA GLU A 872 -14.77 -53.06 2.93
C GLU A 872 -15.80 -51.91 3.08
N PRO A 873 -16.27 -51.59 4.30
CA PRO A 873 -17.26 -50.52 4.48
C PRO A 873 -16.71 -49.15 4.03
N LEU A 874 -15.44 -48.90 4.28
CA LEU A 874 -14.79 -47.64 3.86
C LEU A 874 -14.69 -47.54 2.32
N LEU A 875 -14.34 -48.62 1.61
CA LEU A 875 -14.29 -48.61 0.14
C LEU A 875 -15.67 -48.41 -0.47
N LYS A 876 -16.72 -49.04 0.10
CA LYS A 876 -18.09 -48.83 -0.33
C LYS A 876 -18.53 -47.38 -0.11
N GLN A 877 -18.25 -46.82 1.06
CA GLN A 877 -18.54 -45.41 1.35
C GLN A 877 -17.79 -44.46 0.36
N ALA A 878 -16.53 -44.69 0.14
CA ALA A 878 -15.74 -43.89 -0.81
C ALA A 878 -16.29 -43.99 -2.25
N LEU A 879 -16.75 -45.22 -2.65
CA LEU A 879 -17.33 -45.45 -3.97
C LEU A 879 -18.64 -44.66 -4.15
N GLU A 880 -19.52 -44.74 -3.14
CA GLU A 880 -20.79 -43.99 -3.16
C GLU A 880 -20.57 -42.48 -3.28
N ILE A 881 -19.66 -41.94 -2.49
CA ILE A 881 -19.30 -40.52 -2.58
C ILE A 881 -18.73 -40.14 -3.96
N CYS A 882 -17.85 -41.01 -4.54
CA CYS A 882 -17.30 -40.77 -5.88
C CYS A 882 -18.37 -40.81 -6.97
N GLN A 883 -19.30 -41.78 -6.90
CA GLN A 883 -20.41 -41.90 -7.84
C GLN A 883 -21.37 -40.70 -7.77
N GLN A 884 -21.69 -40.23 -6.57
CA GLN A 884 -22.57 -39.06 -6.38
C GLN A 884 -21.97 -37.77 -6.88
N ASN A 885 -20.68 -37.55 -6.66
CA ASN A 885 -20.00 -36.28 -7.03
C ASN A 885 -19.48 -36.25 -8.46
N PHE A 886 -18.98 -37.34 -8.98
CA PHE A 886 -18.29 -37.39 -10.27
C PHE A 886 -19.04 -38.22 -11.32
N GLY A 887 -20.00 -39.05 -10.90
CA GLY A 887 -20.67 -40.00 -11.75
C GLY A 887 -19.95 -41.35 -11.87
N GLU A 888 -20.64 -42.30 -12.52
CA GLU A 888 -20.11 -43.66 -12.69
C GLU A 888 -18.89 -43.72 -13.62
N MET A 889 -18.85 -42.89 -14.65
CA MET A 889 -17.81 -42.87 -15.68
C MET A 889 -16.71 -41.86 -15.37
N HIS A 890 -16.06 -42.00 -14.21
CA HIS A 890 -15.00 -41.08 -13.80
C HIS A 890 -13.75 -41.81 -13.29
N PRO A 891 -12.51 -41.33 -13.53
CA PRO A 891 -11.26 -41.98 -13.10
C PRO A 891 -11.18 -42.22 -11.59
N HIS A 892 -11.73 -41.34 -10.74
CA HIS A 892 -11.77 -41.55 -9.30
C HIS A 892 -12.72 -42.71 -8.90
N THR A 893 -13.82 -42.87 -9.60
CA THR A 893 -14.72 -44.01 -9.43
C THR A 893 -14.04 -45.31 -9.80
N ALA A 894 -13.31 -45.32 -10.96
CA ALA A 894 -12.50 -46.46 -11.41
C ALA A 894 -11.40 -46.81 -10.38
N THR A 895 -10.74 -45.78 -9.79
CA THR A 895 -9.69 -46.01 -8.78
C THR A 895 -10.26 -46.69 -7.53
N THR A 896 -11.43 -46.27 -7.06
CA THR A 896 -12.09 -46.87 -5.88
C THR A 896 -12.60 -48.28 -6.16
N LEU A 897 -13.15 -48.51 -7.35
CA LEU A 897 -13.55 -49.86 -7.82
C LEU A 897 -12.33 -50.79 -7.90
N ASN A 898 -11.22 -50.35 -8.46
CA ASN A 898 -9.97 -51.14 -8.54
C ASN A 898 -9.48 -51.52 -7.12
N ASN A 899 -9.53 -50.58 -6.15
CA ASN A 899 -9.10 -50.89 -4.79
C ASN A 899 -10.08 -51.87 -4.10
N LEU A 900 -11.38 -51.77 -4.37
CA LEU A 900 -12.38 -52.73 -3.84
C LEU A 900 -12.19 -54.09 -4.44
N ALA A 901 -11.94 -54.20 -5.75
CA ALA A 901 -11.65 -55.44 -6.44
C ALA A 901 -10.35 -56.07 -5.92
N GLN A 902 -9.30 -55.28 -5.73
CA GLN A 902 -8.01 -55.69 -5.17
C GLN A 902 -8.17 -56.29 -3.75
N MET A 903 -9.05 -55.68 -2.91
CA MET A 903 -9.35 -56.18 -1.59
C MET A 903 -10.03 -57.55 -1.65
N TYR A 904 -11.01 -57.75 -2.54
CA TYR A 904 -11.68 -59.06 -2.72
C TYR A 904 -10.69 -60.11 -3.30
N LEU A 905 -9.77 -59.73 -4.19
CA LEU A 905 -8.71 -60.59 -4.66
C LEU A 905 -7.81 -61.06 -3.52
N CYS A 906 -7.39 -60.15 -2.62
CA CYS A 906 -6.61 -60.50 -1.43
C CYS A 906 -7.35 -61.44 -0.42
N GLN A 907 -8.66 -61.48 -0.51
CA GLN A 907 -9.50 -62.42 0.28
C GLN A 907 -9.81 -63.73 -0.47
N GLU A 908 -9.21 -63.97 -1.64
CA GLU A 908 -9.47 -65.09 -2.53
C GLU A 908 -10.95 -65.20 -2.99
N LEU A 909 -11.67 -64.04 -2.96
CA LEU A 909 -13.06 -63.93 -3.43
C LEU A 909 -13.12 -63.53 -4.92
N ASN A 910 -12.50 -64.35 -5.76
CA ASN A 910 -12.28 -64.09 -7.18
C ASN A 910 -13.58 -63.78 -7.95
N ALA A 911 -14.65 -64.50 -7.66
CA ALA A 911 -15.97 -64.28 -8.28
C ALA A 911 -16.58 -62.93 -8.00
N LYS A 912 -16.20 -62.25 -6.90
CA LYS A 912 -16.63 -60.87 -6.61
C LYS A 912 -15.65 -59.84 -7.21
N ALA A 913 -14.37 -60.17 -7.26
CA ALA A 913 -13.31 -59.27 -7.75
C ALA A 913 -13.40 -59.01 -9.27
N GLU A 914 -13.65 -60.08 -10.05
CA GLU A 914 -13.59 -60.05 -11.53
C GLU A 914 -14.55 -59.01 -12.15
N PRO A 915 -15.87 -58.99 -11.84
CA PRO A 915 -16.78 -58.03 -12.45
C PRO A 915 -16.48 -56.60 -12.04
N ILE A 916 -15.90 -56.35 -10.85
CA ILE A 916 -15.53 -55.02 -10.39
C ILE A 916 -14.27 -54.55 -11.09
N PHE A 917 -13.25 -55.40 -11.30
CA PHE A 917 -12.08 -55.06 -12.12
C PHE A 917 -12.44 -54.76 -13.58
N GLN A 918 -13.38 -55.55 -14.15
CA GLN A 918 -13.85 -55.29 -15.53
C GLN A 918 -14.53 -53.92 -15.61
N GLN A 919 -15.42 -53.61 -14.65
CA GLN A 919 -16.05 -52.29 -14.61
C GLN A 919 -15.02 -51.17 -14.48
N ALA A 920 -14.02 -51.33 -13.64
CA ALA A 920 -12.94 -50.34 -13.49
C ALA A 920 -12.14 -50.18 -14.77
N LEU A 921 -11.85 -51.27 -15.51
CA LEU A 921 -11.13 -51.29 -16.75
C LEU A 921 -11.91 -50.59 -17.86
N ASP A 922 -13.20 -50.88 -17.99
CA ASP A 922 -14.09 -50.29 -18.99
C ASP A 922 -14.13 -48.77 -18.82
N ILE A 923 -14.25 -48.26 -17.56
CA ILE A 923 -14.18 -46.82 -17.26
C ILE A 923 -12.82 -46.23 -17.67
N CYS A 924 -11.70 -46.94 -17.32
CA CYS A 924 -10.38 -46.43 -17.64
C CYS A 924 -10.12 -46.38 -19.16
N GLN A 925 -10.53 -47.42 -19.92
CA GLN A 925 -10.40 -47.44 -21.36
C GLN A 925 -11.16 -46.35 -22.07
N GLN A 926 -12.42 -46.09 -21.61
CA GLN A 926 -13.26 -45.07 -22.23
C GLN A 926 -12.82 -43.64 -21.89
N VAL A 927 -12.34 -43.39 -20.66
CA VAL A 927 -12.04 -42.02 -20.19
C VAL A 927 -10.57 -41.65 -20.34
N LEU A 928 -9.64 -42.58 -20.10
CA LEU A 928 -8.21 -42.34 -20.12
C LEU A 928 -7.53 -42.87 -21.40
N GLY A 929 -8.17 -43.83 -22.07
CA GLY A 929 -7.61 -44.54 -23.23
C GLY A 929 -6.82 -45.78 -22.84
N GLU A 930 -6.63 -46.70 -23.84
CA GLU A 930 -5.96 -48.00 -23.65
C GLU A 930 -4.50 -47.89 -23.24
N GLU A 931 -3.76 -46.90 -23.80
CA GLU A 931 -2.34 -46.71 -23.55
C GLU A 931 -2.02 -46.00 -22.22
N HIS A 932 -3.01 -45.52 -21.49
CA HIS A 932 -2.79 -44.80 -20.24
C HIS A 932 -2.17 -45.71 -19.16
N PRO A 933 -1.12 -45.32 -18.43
CA PRO A 933 -0.44 -46.13 -17.43
C PRO A 933 -1.39 -46.74 -16.36
N TYR A 934 -2.41 -46.00 -15.97
CA TYR A 934 -3.40 -46.48 -14.98
C TYR A 934 -4.32 -47.54 -15.60
N THR A 935 -4.74 -47.39 -16.86
CA THR A 935 -5.48 -48.43 -17.60
C THR A 935 -4.70 -49.75 -17.66
N LYS A 936 -3.40 -49.67 -18.00
CA LYS A 936 -2.49 -50.83 -17.99
C LYS A 936 -2.34 -51.47 -16.61
N THR A 937 -2.37 -50.66 -15.53
CA THR A 937 -2.33 -51.18 -14.15
C THR A 937 -3.58 -51.96 -13.82
N VAL A 938 -4.78 -51.44 -14.14
CA VAL A 938 -6.06 -52.14 -13.87
C VAL A 938 -6.15 -53.42 -14.70
N GLU A 939 -5.74 -53.37 -15.98
CA GLU A 939 -5.65 -54.52 -16.88
C GLU A 939 -4.71 -55.62 -16.32
N SER A 940 -3.52 -55.25 -15.82
CA SER A 940 -2.59 -56.17 -15.19
C SER A 940 -3.17 -56.84 -13.93
N ASN A 941 -3.94 -56.07 -13.13
CA ASN A 941 -4.61 -56.62 -11.95
C ASN A 941 -5.69 -57.62 -12.34
N LEU A 942 -6.46 -57.38 -13.38
CA LEU A 942 -7.47 -58.30 -13.90
C LEU A 942 -6.81 -59.58 -14.50
N ARG A 943 -5.72 -59.44 -15.26
CA ARG A 943 -4.96 -60.57 -15.79
C ARG A 943 -4.43 -61.48 -14.68
N ARG A 944 -3.85 -60.89 -13.62
CA ARG A 944 -3.36 -61.64 -12.46
C ARG A 944 -4.48 -62.41 -11.77
N LEU A 945 -5.71 -61.90 -11.74
CA LEU A 945 -6.85 -62.65 -11.23
C LEU A 945 -7.20 -63.82 -12.16
N GLN A 946 -7.22 -63.62 -13.47
CA GLN A 946 -7.52 -64.65 -14.48
C GLN A 946 -6.46 -65.78 -14.56
N GLU A 947 -5.18 -65.42 -14.29
CA GLU A 947 -4.10 -66.42 -14.25
C GLU A 947 -4.11 -67.25 -12.97
N ASN A 948 -4.74 -66.76 -11.89
CA ASN A 948 -4.86 -67.42 -10.61
C ASN A 948 -6.21 -68.22 -10.44
N ASN A 949 -7.11 -68.14 -11.44
CA ASN A 949 -8.32 -68.94 -11.56
C ASN A 949 -8.08 -70.20 -12.42
#